data_c934c2c6e81d1ad287ecaedcd4b539e2
#
_entry.id   c934c2c6e81d1ad287ecaedcd4b539e2
#
_cell.length_a   1.000
_cell.length_b   1.000
_cell.length_c   1.000
_cell.angle_alpha   90.00
_cell.angle_beta   90.00
_cell.angle_gamma   90.00
#
_symmetry.space_group_name_H-M   'P 1'
#
loop_
_entity.id
_entity.type
_entity.pdbx_description
1 polymer ?
#
loop_
_entity_poly.entity_id
_entity_poly.type
_entity_poly.pdbx_seq_one_letter_code
_entity_poly.pdbx_strand_id
1 'polypeptide(L)'
;MTYTIEKVTTLIGAHRFGTADANIGFLLTDSRSLCFAEETLFFALKSGRNDGHNYIYDLYRRGVRNFVVEDVPADYNTTYADANFLKVENSLVALQRLAERHREEYDIPIVGITGSNGKTIVKEWLYQLLSPEMNVTRSPRSYNSQIGVPLSVWLLNEQSQVGVFEAGISEPGEMQALRGIIQPDIAVLTFIGDAHQKNFSSLEEKCREKVVLFHDTKTIVYCKDDEVVDRVVRSVGYKGENLAWSMSDRSAALFVESVERKGLTSTVHYIYNDEAGEYVLPFIDEASVRNSVTTAVVALYLGLSRERLAERMASLEPVAMRLEVKKGQRGCTLINDSYNSDINSLDIALDFMSRRPDHKGRKRTLILSDIYQTGEPLDVLYKEVSNLCVQRGVEKIIGIGPQIMEHADLIEVGEKYFFHDVTSFIHSKVFESLSDEVILIKGARRFGFDNITELLVQKVHETILEVNLSNVVKNLNFYRSFMRPETKLVCMIKADAYGAGAVEIAKTLQDHRVDYLAVAVADEGVTLRKNGITSNIMIMNPEMSAFKTMFDYDLEPEVYSFRLLDALVREAQKEGISNSPVHIKLDTGMHRLGFDPDKDMPELIDRLQHQSAIVPRSVFSHFVGSDSDSFDEFSAHQFELFDRGSSQLCAAFPHKILRHIDNSAGIEHFPERQLDMCRLGLGLYGYDSRDNSMINNVTTLKTTILQIHDVPADETVGYSRRGKLTRNSRIAAIPIGYADGLNRHLGNRHGFCLVNGKKAEYVGNICMDVAMIDVTDIDCAEGDQVVIFGEELPVTTLSDAIDTIPYEVLTGISNRVKRVYYQD
;
A
#
# COMPACT_ATOMS: atom_id res chain seq x y z
N MET A 1 -17.40 -11.29 -1.42
CA MET A 1 -18.27 -12.47 -1.13
C MET A 1 -18.30 -12.70 0.37
N THR A 2 -19.47 -12.91 0.96
CA THR A 2 -19.62 -13.20 2.39
C THR A 2 -20.15 -14.63 2.55
N TYR A 3 -19.67 -15.33 3.56
CA TYR A 3 -20.14 -16.69 3.89
C TYR A 3 -21.04 -16.65 5.13
N THR A 4 -22.14 -17.40 5.11
CA THR A 4 -22.90 -17.59 6.36
C THR A 4 -22.09 -18.40 7.36
N ILE A 5 -22.28 -18.14 8.64
CA ILE A 5 -21.59 -18.88 9.72
C ILE A 5 -21.83 -20.41 9.64
N GLU A 6 -22.98 -20.84 9.14
CA GLU A 6 -23.30 -22.26 8.91
C GLU A 6 -22.44 -22.87 7.81
N LYS A 7 -22.29 -22.13 6.67
CA LYS A 7 -21.39 -22.56 5.58
C LYS A 7 -19.96 -22.69 6.10
N VAL A 8 -19.47 -21.68 6.83
CA VAL A 8 -18.13 -21.72 7.44
C VAL A 8 -17.99 -22.92 8.38
N THR A 9 -18.95 -23.13 9.28
CA THR A 9 -18.95 -24.25 10.22
C THR A 9 -18.79 -25.59 9.51
N THR A 10 -19.53 -25.76 8.40
CA THR A 10 -19.49 -26.98 7.56
C THR A 10 -18.12 -27.12 6.88
N LEU A 11 -17.62 -26.04 6.27
CA LEU A 11 -16.37 -26.06 5.52
C LEU A 11 -15.16 -26.41 6.38
N ILE A 12 -15.10 -25.90 7.60
CA ILE A 12 -13.99 -26.21 8.52
C ILE A 12 -14.21 -27.46 9.37
N GLY A 13 -15.41 -28.05 9.32
CA GLY A 13 -15.77 -29.23 10.10
C GLY A 13 -15.85 -28.95 11.61
N ALA A 14 -16.30 -27.77 11.99
CA ALA A 14 -16.37 -27.33 13.38
C ALA A 14 -17.66 -27.79 14.07
N HIS A 15 -17.61 -27.89 15.40
CA HIS A 15 -18.80 -27.98 16.23
C HIS A 15 -19.19 -26.59 16.72
N ARG A 16 -20.38 -26.09 16.34
CA ARG A 16 -20.84 -24.74 16.67
C ARG A 16 -21.50 -24.68 18.03
N PHE A 17 -21.10 -23.75 18.86
CA PHE A 17 -21.74 -23.32 20.09
C PHE A 17 -22.23 -21.87 19.87
N GLY A 18 -23.51 -21.63 20.09
CA GLY A 18 -24.20 -20.39 19.78
C GLY A 18 -25.18 -20.58 18.62
N THR A 19 -26.15 -19.70 18.51
CA THR A 19 -27.26 -19.77 17.53
C THR A 19 -27.46 -18.50 16.71
N ALA A 20 -26.64 -17.46 16.95
CA ALA A 20 -26.78 -16.18 16.26
C ALA A 20 -26.41 -16.32 14.78
N ASP A 21 -27.27 -15.84 13.88
CA ASP A 21 -26.95 -15.77 12.47
C ASP A 21 -25.85 -14.74 12.24
N ALA A 22 -24.89 -15.06 11.38
CA ALA A 22 -23.80 -14.17 11.04
C ALA A 22 -23.31 -14.40 9.60
N ASN A 23 -22.86 -13.33 8.98
CA ASN A 23 -22.16 -13.34 7.70
C ASN A 23 -20.69 -13.05 7.94
N ILE A 24 -19.82 -13.87 7.38
CA ILE A 24 -18.37 -13.77 7.53
C ILE A 24 -17.77 -13.19 6.25
N GLY A 25 -17.22 -12.00 6.35
CA GLY A 25 -16.47 -11.31 5.28
C GLY A 25 -14.97 -11.25 5.56
N PHE A 26 -14.57 -11.23 6.83
CA PHE A 26 -13.20 -10.99 7.26
C PHE A 26 -12.68 -12.12 8.14
N LEU A 27 -11.43 -12.51 7.89
CA LEU A 27 -10.68 -13.42 8.75
C LEU A 27 -9.68 -12.62 9.58
N LEU A 28 -9.63 -12.89 10.87
CA LEU A 28 -8.76 -12.21 11.82
C LEU A 28 -7.92 -13.21 12.60
N THR A 29 -6.61 -12.97 12.64
CA THR A 29 -5.64 -13.75 13.43
C THR A 29 -4.84 -12.88 14.41
N ASP A 30 -4.90 -11.55 14.25
CA ASP A 30 -4.25 -10.56 15.11
C ASP A 30 -5.28 -9.53 15.57
N SER A 31 -5.54 -9.49 16.88
CA SER A 31 -6.55 -8.62 17.49
C SER A 31 -6.35 -7.12 17.21
N ARG A 32 -5.12 -6.70 16.87
CA ARG A 32 -4.77 -5.31 16.55
C ARG A 32 -5.28 -4.89 15.17
N SER A 33 -5.54 -5.85 14.27
CA SER A 33 -5.98 -5.61 12.89
C SER A 33 -7.51 -5.67 12.72
N LEU A 34 -8.28 -5.60 13.82
CA LEU A 34 -9.74 -5.65 13.76
C LEU A 34 -10.31 -4.42 13.05
N CYS A 35 -11.11 -4.64 11.99
CA CYS A 35 -11.80 -3.60 11.23
C CYS A 35 -13.32 -3.68 11.38
N PHE A 36 -13.93 -4.78 10.96
CA PHE A 36 -15.37 -5.02 10.99
C PHE A 36 -15.71 -6.12 11.98
N ALA A 37 -16.08 -5.74 13.20
CA ALA A 37 -16.21 -6.68 14.30
C ALA A 37 -17.26 -7.79 14.05
N GLU A 38 -18.47 -7.44 13.56
CA GLU A 38 -19.57 -8.39 13.42
C GLU A 38 -19.39 -9.37 12.26
N GLU A 39 -18.80 -8.94 11.13
CA GLU A 39 -18.48 -9.81 9.98
C GLU A 39 -17.14 -10.54 10.15
N THR A 40 -16.43 -10.32 11.25
CA THR A 40 -15.13 -10.93 11.50
C THR A 40 -15.29 -12.31 12.13
N LEU A 41 -14.56 -13.27 11.56
CA LEU A 41 -14.27 -14.55 12.16
C LEU A 41 -12.85 -14.54 12.73
N PHE A 42 -12.72 -14.54 14.04
CA PHE A 42 -11.42 -14.58 14.70
C PHE A 42 -10.95 -16.02 14.91
N PHE A 43 -9.73 -16.31 14.46
CA PHE A 43 -9.06 -17.59 14.71
C PHE A 43 -8.14 -17.46 15.93
N ALA A 44 -8.48 -18.11 17.00
CA ALA A 44 -7.66 -18.16 18.22
C ALA A 44 -6.47 -19.12 18.04
N LEU A 45 -5.44 -18.66 17.33
CA LEU A 45 -4.25 -19.45 17.03
C LEU A 45 -3.39 -19.63 18.27
N LYS A 46 -2.87 -20.86 18.46
CA LYS A 46 -1.89 -21.19 19.51
C LYS A 46 -0.49 -21.31 18.91
N SER A 47 0.49 -20.74 19.59
CA SER A 47 1.91 -20.90 19.30
C SER A 47 2.68 -21.12 20.58
N GLY A 48 3.96 -21.51 20.50
CA GLY A 48 4.79 -21.72 21.71
C GLY A 48 4.99 -20.48 22.59
N ARG A 49 4.63 -19.28 22.09
CA ARG A 49 4.82 -18.01 22.81
C ARG A 49 3.54 -17.20 23.01
N ASN A 50 2.45 -17.55 22.36
CA ASN A 50 1.20 -16.80 22.43
C ASN A 50 -0.01 -17.72 22.21
N ASP A 51 -1.09 -17.46 22.96
CA ASP A 51 -2.38 -18.14 22.83
C ASP A 51 -3.47 -17.12 22.47
N GLY A 52 -4.03 -17.25 21.26
CA GLY A 52 -5.09 -16.39 20.75
C GLY A 52 -6.36 -16.38 21.59
N HIS A 53 -6.61 -17.44 22.39
CA HIS A 53 -7.78 -17.51 23.28
C HIS A 53 -7.76 -16.40 24.34
N ASN A 54 -6.60 -15.89 24.72
CA ASN A 54 -6.47 -14.79 25.68
C ASN A 54 -7.08 -13.47 25.18
N TYR A 55 -7.30 -13.33 23.89
CA TYR A 55 -7.85 -12.10 23.29
C TYR A 55 -9.37 -12.16 23.05
N ILE A 56 -10.02 -13.30 23.32
CA ILE A 56 -11.46 -13.48 23.04
C ILE A 56 -12.30 -12.46 23.78
N TYR A 57 -12.04 -12.24 25.07
CA TYR A 57 -12.82 -11.30 25.87
C TYR A 57 -12.69 -9.86 25.38
N ASP A 58 -11.48 -9.41 25.04
CA ASP A 58 -11.25 -8.08 24.50
C ASP A 58 -11.94 -7.91 23.14
N LEU A 59 -11.79 -8.86 22.24
CA LEU A 59 -12.43 -8.86 20.92
C LEU A 59 -13.95 -8.89 21.01
N TYR A 60 -14.51 -9.66 21.95
CA TYR A 60 -15.95 -9.69 22.19
C TYR A 60 -16.48 -8.33 22.65
N ARG A 61 -15.76 -7.66 23.57
CA ARG A 61 -16.08 -6.30 23.99
C ARG A 61 -15.99 -5.27 22.84
N ARG A 62 -15.12 -5.52 21.88
CA ARG A 62 -14.98 -4.71 20.65
C ARG A 62 -15.96 -5.09 19.55
N GLY A 63 -16.93 -5.96 19.82
CA GLY A 63 -18.03 -6.30 18.93
C GLY A 63 -17.85 -7.57 18.10
N VAL A 64 -16.73 -8.28 18.19
CA VAL A 64 -16.57 -9.57 17.50
C VAL A 64 -17.52 -10.60 18.10
N ARG A 65 -18.20 -11.34 17.24
CA ARG A 65 -19.22 -12.32 17.62
C ARG A 65 -18.94 -13.74 17.12
N ASN A 66 -17.90 -13.93 16.31
CA ASN A 66 -17.62 -15.23 15.70
C ASN A 66 -16.15 -15.60 15.96
N PHE A 67 -15.95 -16.77 16.59
CA PHE A 67 -14.64 -17.22 17.05
C PHE A 67 -14.41 -18.67 16.63
N VAL A 68 -13.27 -18.98 16.03
CA VAL A 68 -12.75 -20.34 15.87
C VAL A 68 -11.79 -20.63 17.02
N VAL A 69 -12.09 -21.65 17.78
CA VAL A 69 -11.40 -21.97 19.04
C VAL A 69 -11.10 -23.45 19.15
N GLU A 70 -10.04 -23.78 19.86
CA GLU A 70 -9.73 -25.16 20.27
C GLU A 70 -10.42 -25.50 21.60
N ASP A 71 -10.55 -24.51 22.48
CA ASP A 71 -11.23 -24.62 23.75
C ASP A 71 -12.35 -23.57 23.86
N VAL A 72 -13.59 -24.03 24.04
CA VAL A 72 -14.75 -23.13 24.22
C VAL A 72 -14.75 -22.58 25.64
N PRO A 73 -14.89 -21.27 25.86
CA PRO A 73 -15.02 -20.69 27.20
C PRO A 73 -16.16 -21.34 27.97
N ALA A 74 -15.93 -21.68 29.24
CA ALA A 74 -16.93 -22.38 30.08
C ALA A 74 -18.23 -21.56 30.27
N ASP A 75 -18.12 -20.26 30.22
CA ASP A 75 -19.20 -19.28 30.35
C ASP A 75 -19.74 -18.75 29.02
N TYR A 76 -19.53 -19.50 27.93
CA TYR A 76 -19.94 -19.08 26.57
C TYR A 76 -21.45 -18.73 26.47
N ASN A 77 -22.31 -19.39 27.23
CA ASN A 77 -23.75 -19.18 27.20
C ASN A 77 -24.26 -18.08 28.16
N THR A 78 -23.39 -17.48 28.93
CA THR A 78 -23.70 -16.39 29.87
C THR A 78 -22.96 -15.11 29.52
N THR A 79 -21.63 -15.12 29.53
CA THR A 79 -20.81 -13.96 29.23
C THR A 79 -20.81 -13.63 27.74
N TYR A 80 -20.93 -14.63 26.85
CA TYR A 80 -20.87 -14.51 25.39
C TYR A 80 -22.16 -14.99 24.72
N ALA A 81 -23.31 -14.70 25.29
CA ALA A 81 -24.60 -15.31 24.91
C ALA A 81 -25.01 -15.05 23.46
N ASP A 82 -24.54 -13.97 22.83
CA ASP A 82 -24.80 -13.59 21.46
C ASP A 82 -23.64 -13.91 20.48
N ALA A 83 -22.64 -14.69 20.93
CA ALA A 83 -21.51 -15.09 20.12
C ALA A 83 -21.62 -16.54 19.62
N ASN A 84 -20.94 -16.81 18.53
CA ASN A 84 -20.69 -18.13 17.97
C ASN A 84 -19.26 -18.58 18.25
N PHE A 85 -19.11 -19.76 18.84
CA PHE A 85 -17.83 -20.43 19.00
C PHE A 85 -17.80 -21.66 18.10
N LEU A 86 -16.91 -21.69 17.14
CA LEU A 86 -16.68 -22.81 16.25
C LEU A 86 -15.51 -23.61 16.81
N LYS A 87 -15.84 -24.70 17.52
CA LYS A 87 -14.83 -25.57 18.12
C LYS A 87 -14.20 -26.47 17.08
N VAL A 88 -12.89 -26.45 17.00
CA VAL A 88 -12.04 -27.27 16.12
C VAL A 88 -10.94 -27.95 16.92
N GLU A 89 -10.29 -28.95 16.35
CA GLU A 89 -9.11 -29.59 16.96
C GLU A 89 -7.86 -28.71 16.86
N ASN A 90 -7.71 -27.96 15.76
CA ASN A 90 -6.60 -27.06 15.51
C ASN A 90 -7.06 -25.83 14.71
N SER A 91 -6.91 -24.64 15.28
CA SER A 91 -7.36 -23.40 14.70
C SER A 91 -6.60 -23.01 13.42
N LEU A 92 -5.30 -23.35 13.32
CA LEU A 92 -4.51 -23.09 12.12
C LEU A 92 -4.96 -23.98 10.95
N VAL A 93 -5.17 -25.25 11.21
CA VAL A 93 -5.68 -26.20 10.19
C VAL A 93 -7.08 -25.78 9.72
N ALA A 94 -7.93 -25.29 10.62
CA ALA A 94 -9.25 -24.77 10.27
C ALA A 94 -9.17 -23.53 9.36
N LEU A 95 -8.25 -22.60 9.64
CA LEU A 95 -7.97 -21.43 8.79
C LEU A 95 -7.52 -21.86 7.40
N GLN A 96 -6.58 -22.79 7.32
CA GLN A 96 -6.04 -23.32 6.07
C GLN A 96 -7.13 -24.01 5.25
N ARG A 97 -7.97 -24.85 5.90
CA ARG A 97 -9.09 -25.54 5.26
C ARG A 97 -10.15 -24.59 4.73
N LEU A 98 -10.46 -23.52 5.48
CA LEU A 98 -11.40 -22.51 5.01
C LEU A 98 -10.89 -21.82 3.75
N ALA A 99 -9.63 -21.44 3.72
CA ALA A 99 -9.00 -20.80 2.57
C ALA A 99 -8.88 -21.76 1.36
N GLU A 100 -8.58 -23.03 1.59
CA GLU A 100 -8.59 -24.09 0.55
C GLU A 100 -9.96 -24.18 -0.11
N ARG A 101 -11.03 -24.27 0.69
CA ARG A 101 -12.41 -24.34 0.17
C ARG A 101 -12.85 -23.06 -0.52
N HIS A 102 -12.40 -21.91 -0.03
CA HIS A 102 -12.63 -20.63 -0.69
C HIS A 102 -11.95 -20.58 -2.06
N ARG A 103 -10.71 -21.07 -2.16
CA ARG A 103 -9.96 -21.16 -3.43
C ARG A 103 -10.69 -21.98 -4.50
N GLU A 104 -11.31 -23.08 -4.10
CA GLU A 104 -12.05 -24.00 -4.99
C GLU A 104 -13.26 -23.35 -5.66
N GLU A 105 -13.76 -22.23 -5.16
CA GLU A 105 -14.91 -21.52 -5.76
C GLU A 105 -14.53 -20.67 -6.99
N TYR A 106 -13.23 -20.55 -7.30
CA TYR A 106 -12.73 -19.68 -8.39
C TYR A 106 -11.98 -20.49 -9.45
N ASP A 107 -12.51 -20.51 -10.67
CA ASP A 107 -11.89 -21.13 -11.85
C ASP A 107 -11.14 -20.06 -12.66
N ILE A 108 -10.04 -19.56 -12.09
CA ILE A 108 -9.15 -18.57 -12.68
C ILE A 108 -7.70 -19.04 -12.60
N PRO A 109 -6.80 -18.59 -13.49
CA PRO A 109 -5.39 -18.91 -13.40
C PRO A 109 -4.77 -18.49 -12.07
N ILE A 110 -4.11 -19.41 -11.39
CA ILE A 110 -3.41 -19.14 -10.13
C ILE A 110 -1.93 -19.43 -10.30
N VAL A 111 -1.13 -18.40 -10.01
CA VAL A 111 0.32 -18.48 -9.99
C VAL A 111 0.79 -18.64 -8.55
N GLY A 112 1.43 -19.78 -8.25
CA GLY A 112 2.08 -20.03 -6.97
C GLY A 112 3.59 -19.82 -7.08
N ILE A 113 4.17 -18.93 -6.29
CA ILE A 113 5.59 -18.58 -6.37
C ILE A 113 6.32 -19.03 -5.11
N THR A 114 7.34 -19.87 -5.29
CA THR A 114 8.24 -20.29 -4.21
C THR A 114 9.71 -20.03 -4.56
N GLY A 115 10.60 -20.23 -3.61
CA GLY A 115 12.04 -20.01 -3.73
C GLY A 115 12.63 -19.49 -2.43
N SER A 116 13.93 -19.37 -2.35
CA SER A 116 14.61 -18.74 -1.20
C SER A 116 14.56 -17.22 -1.34
N ASN A 117 14.97 -16.67 -2.46
CA ASN A 117 14.98 -15.24 -2.79
C ASN A 117 14.20 -14.97 -4.08
N GLY A 118 13.77 -13.72 -4.33
CA GLY A 118 13.11 -13.28 -5.55
C GLY A 118 11.58 -13.42 -5.57
N LYS A 119 10.95 -14.20 -4.68
CA LYS A 119 9.48 -14.41 -4.66
C LYS A 119 8.66 -13.13 -4.72
N THR A 120 8.92 -12.21 -3.80
CA THR A 120 8.19 -10.93 -3.70
C THR A 120 8.45 -10.06 -4.92
N ILE A 121 9.69 -10.06 -5.44
CA ILE A 121 10.05 -9.30 -6.64
C ILE A 121 9.25 -9.81 -7.84
N VAL A 122 9.27 -11.11 -8.10
CA VAL A 122 8.54 -11.74 -9.22
C VAL A 122 7.03 -11.50 -9.07
N LYS A 123 6.47 -11.63 -7.86
CA LYS A 123 5.06 -11.35 -7.59
C LYS A 123 4.69 -9.88 -7.91
N GLU A 124 5.46 -8.92 -7.38
CA GLU A 124 5.16 -7.50 -7.60
C GLU A 124 5.37 -7.08 -9.06
N TRP A 125 6.40 -7.62 -9.73
CA TRP A 125 6.61 -7.35 -11.15
C TRP A 125 5.53 -8.00 -12.03
N LEU A 126 5.08 -9.22 -11.73
CA LEU A 126 3.91 -9.80 -12.39
C LEU A 126 2.67 -8.91 -12.21
N TYR A 127 2.46 -8.40 -11.01
CA TYR A 127 1.37 -7.46 -10.77
C TYR A 127 1.51 -6.19 -11.62
N GLN A 128 2.70 -5.57 -11.66
CA GLN A 128 2.93 -4.37 -12.49
C GLN A 128 2.72 -4.65 -13.99
N LEU A 129 3.10 -5.82 -14.48
CA LEU A 129 2.93 -6.18 -15.88
C LEU A 129 1.47 -6.50 -16.25
N LEU A 130 0.71 -7.16 -15.38
CA LEU A 130 -0.61 -7.70 -15.69
C LEU A 130 -1.76 -6.77 -15.28
N SER A 131 -1.62 -6.03 -14.18
CA SER A 131 -2.71 -5.22 -13.61
C SER A 131 -3.30 -4.15 -14.54
N PRO A 132 -2.57 -3.59 -15.54
CA PRO A 132 -3.19 -2.68 -16.50
C PRO A 132 -4.26 -3.30 -17.40
N GLU A 133 -4.33 -4.64 -17.48
CA GLU A 133 -5.29 -5.36 -18.34
C GLU A 133 -6.14 -6.39 -17.60
N MET A 134 -5.71 -6.81 -16.41
CA MET A 134 -6.34 -7.89 -15.65
C MET A 134 -6.51 -7.50 -14.18
N ASN A 135 -7.60 -7.94 -13.58
CA ASN A 135 -7.79 -7.84 -12.14
C ASN A 135 -6.97 -8.91 -11.42
N VAL A 136 -5.77 -8.54 -10.99
CA VAL A 136 -4.83 -9.44 -10.32
C VAL A 136 -5.02 -9.38 -8.81
N THR A 137 -5.39 -10.50 -8.20
CA THR A 137 -5.36 -10.69 -6.75
C THR A 137 -4.02 -11.27 -6.34
N ARG A 138 -3.29 -10.61 -5.43
CA ARG A 138 -1.97 -11.08 -5.00
C ARG A 138 -1.81 -11.10 -3.48
N SER A 139 -0.82 -11.83 -3.01
CA SER A 139 -0.42 -11.78 -1.59
C SER A 139 -0.06 -10.35 -1.18
N PRO A 140 -0.71 -9.79 -0.15
CA PRO A 140 -0.30 -8.50 0.41
C PRO A 140 1.12 -8.61 0.99
N ARG A 141 1.99 -7.65 0.70
CA ARG A 141 3.37 -7.64 1.21
C ARG A 141 4.07 -9.01 0.97
N SER A 142 4.63 -9.61 2.03
CA SER A 142 5.25 -10.95 1.99
C SER A 142 4.44 -11.96 2.81
N TYR A 143 3.10 -11.99 2.65
CA TYR A 143 2.21 -12.96 3.30
C TYR A 143 2.37 -14.34 2.65
N ASN A 144 3.46 -15.03 2.98
CA ASN A 144 3.88 -16.28 2.38
C ASN A 144 3.96 -17.46 3.37
N SER A 145 3.60 -17.25 4.66
CA SER A 145 3.66 -18.25 5.73
C SER A 145 2.38 -19.08 5.81
N GLN A 146 2.37 -20.06 6.72
CA GLN A 146 1.23 -20.93 7.02
C GLN A 146 -0.04 -20.17 7.45
N ILE A 147 0.10 -18.93 7.91
CA ILE A 147 -1.01 -18.02 8.27
C ILE A 147 -1.23 -17.00 7.13
N GLY A 148 -0.17 -16.48 6.56
CA GLY A 148 -0.25 -15.42 5.55
C GLY A 148 -0.87 -15.87 4.24
N VAL A 149 -0.59 -17.10 3.78
CA VAL A 149 -1.15 -17.66 2.55
C VAL A 149 -2.66 -17.83 2.63
N PRO A 150 -3.26 -18.42 3.67
CA PRO A 150 -4.70 -18.48 3.83
C PRO A 150 -5.37 -17.10 3.77
N LEU A 151 -4.81 -16.12 4.47
CA LEU A 151 -5.32 -14.75 4.46
C LEU A 151 -5.20 -14.09 3.07
N SER A 152 -4.15 -14.41 2.31
CA SER A 152 -3.97 -13.94 0.94
C SER A 152 -4.98 -14.54 -0.03
N VAL A 153 -5.18 -15.85 0.04
CA VAL A 153 -6.14 -16.57 -0.81
C VAL A 153 -7.58 -16.13 -0.53
N TRP A 154 -7.91 -15.81 0.72
CA TRP A 154 -9.22 -15.24 1.10
C TRP A 154 -9.55 -13.92 0.39
N LEU A 155 -8.56 -13.22 -0.20
CA LEU A 155 -8.77 -12.00 -0.98
C LEU A 155 -9.40 -12.24 -2.35
N LEU A 156 -9.40 -13.48 -2.86
CA LEU A 156 -10.09 -13.83 -4.10
C LEU A 156 -11.58 -13.45 -4.03
N ASN A 157 -12.07 -12.91 -5.11
CA ASN A 157 -13.46 -12.48 -5.26
C ASN A 157 -13.93 -12.62 -6.71
N GLU A 158 -15.18 -12.33 -6.98
CA GLU A 158 -15.82 -12.48 -8.30
C GLU A 158 -15.18 -11.62 -9.40
N GLN A 159 -14.42 -10.58 -9.05
CA GLN A 159 -13.72 -9.71 -9.99
C GLN A 159 -12.31 -10.19 -10.30
N SER A 160 -11.78 -11.12 -9.52
CA SER A 160 -10.42 -11.64 -9.70
C SER A 160 -10.33 -12.41 -11.04
N GLN A 161 -9.33 -12.06 -11.86
CA GLN A 161 -9.08 -12.75 -13.14
C GLN A 161 -7.80 -13.58 -13.11
N VAL A 162 -6.85 -13.21 -12.25
CA VAL A 162 -5.60 -13.94 -11.98
C VAL A 162 -5.27 -13.83 -10.49
N GLY A 163 -4.84 -14.94 -9.89
CA GLY A 163 -4.30 -14.96 -8.53
C GLY A 163 -2.78 -15.16 -8.54
N VAL A 164 -2.03 -14.39 -7.76
CA VAL A 164 -0.56 -14.51 -7.65
C VAL A 164 -0.17 -14.60 -6.18
N PHE A 165 0.21 -15.79 -5.71
CA PHE A 165 0.45 -16.06 -4.30
C PHE A 165 1.87 -16.55 -4.03
N GLU A 166 2.50 -16.01 -2.98
CA GLU A 166 3.80 -16.47 -2.51
C GLU A 166 3.65 -17.66 -1.55
N ALA A 167 4.50 -18.69 -1.71
CA ALA A 167 4.62 -19.82 -0.81
C ALA A 167 6.02 -19.85 -0.18
N GLY A 168 6.13 -19.50 1.08
CA GLY A 168 7.34 -19.53 1.89
C GLY A 168 7.29 -20.63 2.93
N ILE A 169 8.37 -21.38 3.08
CA ILE A 169 8.51 -22.43 4.09
C ILE A 169 9.74 -22.20 4.96
N SER A 170 9.63 -22.60 6.20
CA SER A 170 10.71 -22.59 7.19
C SER A 170 11.09 -23.99 7.63
N GLU A 171 10.16 -24.95 7.54
CA GLU A 171 10.36 -26.33 7.99
C GLU A 171 9.90 -27.34 6.93
N PRO A 172 10.42 -28.57 6.94
CA PRO A 172 9.94 -29.66 6.10
C PRO A 172 8.44 -29.97 6.35
N GLY A 173 7.72 -30.32 5.29
CA GLY A 173 6.29 -30.66 5.33
C GLY A 173 5.33 -29.46 5.21
N GLU A 174 5.82 -28.22 5.33
CA GLU A 174 4.97 -27.03 5.26
C GLU A 174 4.43 -26.77 3.84
N MET A 175 5.18 -27.10 2.78
CA MET A 175 4.78 -26.81 1.40
C MET A 175 3.54 -27.59 0.98
N GLN A 176 3.32 -28.77 1.51
CA GLN A 176 2.14 -29.57 1.19
C GLN A 176 0.84 -28.86 1.61
N ALA A 177 0.83 -28.21 2.79
CA ALA A 177 -0.31 -27.45 3.25
C ALA A 177 -0.52 -26.18 2.36
N LEU A 178 0.55 -25.45 2.06
CA LEU A 178 0.48 -24.25 1.20
C LEU A 178 0.02 -24.58 -0.21
N ARG A 179 0.46 -25.70 -0.78
CA ARG A 179 0.01 -26.19 -2.08
C ARG A 179 -1.49 -26.46 -2.06
N GLY A 180 -2.00 -27.14 -1.03
CA GLY A 180 -3.43 -27.43 -0.88
C GLY A 180 -4.29 -26.17 -0.85
N ILE A 181 -3.78 -25.10 -0.23
CA ILE A 181 -4.47 -23.82 -0.15
C ILE A 181 -4.41 -23.03 -1.45
N ILE A 182 -3.22 -22.93 -2.07
CA ILE A 182 -3.02 -22.12 -3.29
C ILE A 182 -3.61 -22.81 -4.51
N GLN A 183 -3.46 -24.14 -4.62
CA GLN A 183 -3.84 -24.95 -5.77
C GLN A 183 -3.43 -24.26 -7.07
N PRO A 184 -2.12 -24.07 -7.32
CA PRO A 184 -1.65 -23.29 -8.43
C PRO A 184 -1.87 -24.02 -9.76
N ASP A 185 -2.27 -23.28 -10.79
CA ASP A 185 -2.21 -23.75 -12.18
C ASP A 185 -0.79 -23.61 -12.74
N ILE A 186 -0.09 -22.54 -12.32
CA ILE A 186 1.27 -22.23 -12.71
C ILE A 186 2.12 -22.17 -11.44
N ALA A 187 3.09 -23.03 -11.30
CA ALA A 187 4.03 -22.99 -10.17
C ALA A 187 5.39 -22.46 -10.61
N VAL A 188 5.91 -21.49 -9.88
CA VAL A 188 7.15 -20.77 -10.18
C VAL A 188 8.16 -20.99 -9.08
N LEU A 189 9.35 -21.44 -9.45
CA LEU A 189 10.50 -21.50 -8.56
C LEU A 189 11.51 -20.43 -8.95
N THR A 190 11.75 -19.46 -8.05
CA THR A 190 12.69 -18.37 -8.30
C THR A 190 14.14 -18.83 -8.11
N PHE A 191 14.72 -18.62 -6.95
CA PHE A 191 16.10 -18.99 -6.64
C PHE A 191 16.14 -19.85 -5.37
N ILE A 192 17.03 -20.86 -5.34
CA ILE A 192 17.32 -21.68 -4.16
C ILE A 192 18.65 -21.27 -3.57
N GLY A 193 18.70 -20.87 -2.33
CA GLY A 193 19.87 -20.48 -1.57
C GLY A 193 19.73 -20.79 -0.08
N ASP A 194 20.66 -20.35 0.77
CA ASP A 194 20.81 -20.81 2.16
C ASP A 194 19.81 -20.21 3.15
N ALA A 195 18.94 -19.28 2.74
CA ALA A 195 17.88 -18.73 3.62
C ALA A 195 17.06 -19.86 4.27
N HIS A 196 16.96 -19.89 5.60
CA HIS A 196 16.32 -20.95 6.39
C HIS A 196 17.00 -22.34 6.30
N GLN A 197 18.29 -22.43 5.92
CA GLN A 197 19.01 -23.70 5.78
C GLN A 197 19.06 -24.50 7.11
N LYS A 198 18.97 -23.83 8.25
CA LYS A 198 19.04 -24.45 9.58
C LYS A 198 18.12 -25.68 9.76
N ASN A 199 16.98 -25.69 9.11
CA ASN A 199 15.94 -26.73 9.25
C ASN A 199 15.98 -27.79 8.13
N PHE A 200 16.96 -27.70 7.19
CA PHE A 200 17.13 -28.63 6.07
C PHE A 200 18.57 -29.19 6.05
N SER A 201 18.72 -30.47 5.81
CA SER A 201 20.02 -31.14 5.80
C SER A 201 20.87 -30.79 4.57
N SER A 202 20.24 -30.32 3.46
CA SER A 202 20.92 -29.94 2.21
C SER A 202 20.07 -28.99 1.37
N LEU A 203 20.72 -28.29 0.43
CA LEU A 203 20.02 -27.49 -0.59
C LEU A 203 19.11 -28.35 -1.46
N GLU A 204 19.48 -29.58 -1.73
CA GLU A 204 18.68 -30.52 -2.52
C GLU A 204 17.41 -30.94 -1.79
N GLU A 205 17.45 -31.21 -0.47
CA GLU A 205 16.27 -31.50 0.34
C GLU A 205 15.34 -30.30 0.37
N LYS A 206 15.86 -29.11 0.59
CA LYS A 206 15.11 -27.87 0.58
C LYS A 206 14.47 -27.58 -0.78
N CYS A 207 15.17 -27.87 -1.88
CA CYS A 207 14.63 -27.77 -3.21
C CYS A 207 13.48 -28.78 -3.42
N ARG A 208 13.64 -30.03 -2.98
CA ARG A 208 12.58 -31.06 -3.03
C ARG A 208 11.34 -30.65 -2.29
N GLU A 209 11.50 -30.08 -1.11
CA GLU A 209 10.36 -29.57 -0.33
C GLU A 209 9.64 -28.42 -1.08
N LYS A 210 10.36 -27.48 -1.66
CA LYS A 210 9.76 -26.38 -2.42
C LYS A 210 9.10 -26.85 -3.72
N VAL A 211 9.65 -27.84 -4.39
CA VAL A 211 9.11 -28.44 -5.62
C VAL A 211 7.81 -29.21 -5.35
N VAL A 212 7.45 -29.51 -4.11
CA VAL A 212 6.11 -30.02 -3.77
C VAL A 212 5.01 -29.10 -4.31
N LEU A 213 5.25 -27.79 -4.42
CA LEU A 213 4.32 -26.85 -5.04
C LEU A 213 4.02 -27.19 -6.52
N PHE A 214 4.87 -27.93 -7.21
CA PHE A 214 4.71 -28.31 -8.60
C PHE A 214 3.75 -29.50 -8.81
N HIS A 215 3.43 -30.24 -7.77
CA HIS A 215 2.55 -31.39 -7.89
C HIS A 215 1.15 -30.95 -8.33
N ASP A 216 0.58 -31.66 -9.32
CA ASP A 216 -0.74 -31.44 -9.90
C ASP A 216 -0.96 -30.06 -10.55
N THR A 217 0.12 -29.28 -10.79
CA THR A 217 0.05 -28.05 -11.56
C THR A 217 -0.02 -28.31 -13.06
N LYS A 218 -0.62 -27.40 -13.82
CA LYS A 218 -0.65 -27.50 -15.30
C LYS A 218 0.71 -27.12 -15.90
N THR A 219 1.39 -26.15 -15.31
CA THR A 219 2.60 -25.55 -15.86
C THR A 219 3.59 -25.22 -14.74
N ILE A 220 4.88 -25.43 -15.01
CA ILE A 220 5.96 -25.05 -14.10
C ILE A 220 6.94 -24.10 -14.79
N VAL A 221 7.49 -23.14 -14.00
CA VAL A 221 8.49 -22.16 -14.46
C VAL A 221 9.68 -22.16 -13.51
N TYR A 222 10.88 -22.35 -14.04
CA TYR A 222 12.14 -22.29 -13.27
C TYR A 222 13.33 -22.02 -14.18
N CYS A 223 14.47 -21.66 -13.58
CA CYS A 223 15.75 -21.50 -14.28
C CYS A 223 16.43 -22.86 -14.45
N LYS A 224 16.65 -23.32 -15.69
CA LYS A 224 17.31 -24.58 -16.01
C LYS A 224 18.81 -24.55 -15.75
N ASP A 225 19.41 -23.36 -15.71
CA ASP A 225 20.85 -23.20 -15.43
C ASP A 225 21.20 -23.41 -13.96
N ASP A 226 20.20 -23.51 -13.07
CA ASP A 226 20.41 -23.95 -11.69
C ASP A 226 20.43 -25.50 -11.64
N GLU A 227 21.64 -26.06 -11.56
CA GLU A 227 21.85 -27.50 -11.63
C GLU A 227 21.09 -28.28 -10.54
N VAL A 228 20.98 -27.74 -9.33
CA VAL A 228 20.27 -28.39 -8.23
C VAL A 228 18.79 -28.43 -8.53
N VAL A 229 18.22 -27.29 -8.97
CA VAL A 229 16.81 -27.18 -9.33
C VAL A 229 16.47 -28.10 -10.50
N ASP A 230 17.21 -28.03 -11.60
CA ASP A 230 16.94 -28.85 -12.81
C ASP A 230 17.00 -30.33 -12.49
N ARG A 231 18.00 -30.78 -11.70
CA ARG A 231 18.13 -32.17 -11.26
C ARG A 231 16.92 -32.62 -10.42
N VAL A 232 16.51 -31.81 -9.47
CA VAL A 232 15.36 -32.12 -8.60
C VAL A 232 14.06 -32.15 -9.41
N VAL A 233 13.81 -31.16 -10.26
CA VAL A 233 12.60 -31.11 -11.12
C VAL A 233 12.54 -32.35 -12.03
N ARG A 234 13.62 -32.74 -12.64
CA ARG A 234 13.68 -33.98 -13.47
C ARG A 234 13.42 -35.24 -12.63
N SER A 235 13.88 -35.26 -11.36
CA SER A 235 13.73 -36.45 -10.51
C SER A 235 12.29 -36.67 -10.04
N VAL A 236 11.45 -35.61 -9.94
CA VAL A 236 10.02 -35.72 -9.55
C VAL A 236 9.14 -36.19 -10.70
N GLY A 237 9.66 -36.27 -11.94
CA GLY A 237 8.90 -36.80 -13.08
C GLY A 237 7.64 -35.99 -13.41
N TYR A 238 7.73 -34.68 -13.37
CA TYR A 238 6.62 -33.76 -13.70
C TYR A 238 6.06 -34.07 -15.11
N LYS A 239 4.73 -34.09 -15.23
CA LYS A 239 4.03 -34.49 -16.46
C LYS A 239 3.31 -33.35 -17.18
N GLY A 240 3.22 -32.17 -16.58
CA GLY A 240 2.59 -31.00 -17.17
C GLY A 240 3.54 -30.23 -18.12
N GLU A 241 3.16 -29.03 -18.49
CA GLU A 241 3.94 -28.16 -19.37
C GLU A 241 5.14 -27.57 -18.63
N ASN A 242 6.32 -27.72 -19.21
CA ASN A 242 7.56 -27.23 -18.62
C ASN A 242 8.05 -25.97 -19.35
N LEU A 243 7.87 -24.81 -18.75
CA LEU A 243 8.34 -23.52 -19.25
C LEU A 243 9.67 -23.12 -18.58
N ALA A 244 10.61 -24.02 -18.52
CA ALA A 244 11.97 -23.68 -18.06
C ALA A 244 12.62 -22.66 -18.97
N TRP A 245 13.35 -21.72 -18.39
CA TRP A 245 14.17 -20.76 -19.12
C TRP A 245 15.66 -20.98 -18.87
N SER A 246 16.51 -20.53 -19.80
CA SER A 246 17.97 -20.72 -19.71
C SER A 246 18.72 -19.62 -20.44
N MET A 247 19.94 -19.33 -19.98
CA MET A 247 20.93 -18.49 -20.67
C MET A 247 21.99 -19.35 -21.40
N SER A 248 22.02 -20.67 -21.15
CA SER A 248 23.02 -21.61 -21.69
C SER A 248 22.43 -22.67 -22.62
N ASP A 249 21.18 -23.08 -22.43
CA ASP A 249 20.52 -24.13 -23.19
C ASP A 249 19.41 -23.58 -24.10
N ARG A 250 19.69 -23.56 -25.40
CA ARG A 250 18.76 -23.08 -26.44
C ARG A 250 17.48 -23.92 -26.59
N SER A 251 17.42 -25.08 -25.98
CA SER A 251 16.22 -25.92 -25.99
C SER A 251 15.20 -25.56 -24.91
N ALA A 252 15.50 -24.60 -24.04
CA ALA A 252 14.59 -24.11 -23.03
C ALA A 252 13.37 -23.39 -23.67
N ALA A 253 12.21 -23.41 -23.00
CA ALA A 253 11.01 -22.77 -23.50
C ALA A 253 11.20 -21.26 -23.75
N LEU A 254 11.98 -20.60 -22.89
CA LEU A 254 12.51 -19.27 -23.16
C LEU A 254 14.05 -19.33 -23.07
N PHE A 255 14.71 -18.96 -24.16
CA PHE A 255 16.17 -18.89 -24.23
C PHE A 255 16.61 -17.42 -24.24
N VAL A 256 17.47 -17.03 -23.31
CA VAL A 256 18.10 -15.71 -23.29
C VAL A 256 19.35 -15.74 -24.15
N GLU A 257 19.34 -15.06 -25.28
CA GLU A 257 20.49 -15.04 -26.21
C GLU A 257 21.61 -14.15 -25.68
N SER A 258 21.28 -12.99 -25.13
CA SER A 258 22.28 -12.07 -24.55
C SER A 258 21.64 -11.09 -23.56
N VAL A 259 22.47 -10.54 -22.69
CA VAL A 259 22.14 -9.46 -21.78
C VAL A 259 23.16 -8.35 -21.95
N GLU A 260 22.73 -7.23 -22.52
CA GLU A 260 23.55 -6.05 -22.71
C GLU A 260 23.32 -5.05 -21.57
N ARG A 261 24.39 -4.62 -20.91
CA ARG A 261 24.32 -3.64 -19.80
C ARG A 261 24.85 -2.29 -20.25
N LYS A 262 24.02 -1.26 -20.16
CA LYS A 262 24.39 0.10 -20.56
C LYS A 262 23.90 1.11 -19.52
N GLY A 263 24.84 1.78 -18.85
CA GLY A 263 24.50 2.71 -17.78
C GLY A 263 23.83 1.98 -16.61
N LEU A 264 22.59 2.31 -16.31
CA LEU A 264 21.78 1.71 -15.24
C LEU A 264 20.69 0.76 -15.79
N THR A 265 20.74 0.37 -17.05
CA THR A 265 19.76 -0.51 -17.69
C THR A 265 20.41 -1.78 -18.24
N SER A 266 19.63 -2.84 -18.31
CA SER A 266 19.97 -4.06 -19.01
C SER A 266 19.00 -4.29 -20.15
N THR A 267 19.48 -4.60 -21.35
CA THR A 267 18.65 -5.09 -22.46
C THR A 267 18.75 -6.59 -22.51
N VAL A 268 17.63 -7.28 -22.43
CA VAL A 268 17.54 -8.74 -22.48
C VAL A 268 16.99 -9.13 -23.85
N HIS A 269 17.79 -9.86 -24.62
CA HIS A 269 17.39 -10.47 -25.90
C HIS A 269 17.03 -11.93 -25.65
N TYR A 270 15.85 -12.34 -26.09
CA TYR A 270 15.35 -13.69 -25.84
C TYR A 270 14.63 -14.30 -27.04
N ILE A 271 14.51 -15.63 -27.02
CA ILE A 271 13.68 -16.40 -27.94
C ILE A 271 12.60 -17.11 -27.12
N TYR A 272 11.35 -16.96 -27.51
CA TYR A 272 10.20 -17.65 -26.93
C TYR A 272 9.25 -18.09 -28.03
N ASN A 273 8.87 -19.38 -28.07
CA ASN A 273 8.09 -19.99 -29.16
C ASN A 273 8.68 -19.71 -30.55
N ASP A 274 9.99 -19.92 -30.72
CA ASP A 274 10.75 -19.71 -31.95
C ASP A 274 10.78 -18.29 -32.50
N GLU A 275 10.31 -17.30 -31.73
CA GLU A 275 10.32 -15.91 -32.09
C GLU A 275 11.20 -15.10 -31.16
N ALA A 276 12.04 -14.25 -31.77
CA ALA A 276 12.91 -13.33 -31.03
C ALA A 276 12.12 -12.17 -30.42
N GLY A 277 12.53 -11.75 -29.25
CA GLY A 277 12.03 -10.59 -28.55
C GLY A 277 13.12 -9.91 -27.74
N GLU A 278 12.87 -8.68 -27.36
CA GLU A 278 13.76 -7.94 -26.46
C GLU A 278 12.95 -7.07 -25.50
N TYR A 279 13.52 -6.79 -24.34
CA TYR A 279 13.02 -5.77 -23.43
C TYR A 279 14.17 -5.09 -22.70
N VAL A 280 13.92 -3.84 -22.30
CA VAL A 280 14.83 -3.07 -21.45
C VAL A 280 14.38 -3.21 -20.00
N LEU A 281 15.33 -3.45 -19.11
CA LEU A 281 15.12 -3.54 -17.66
C LEU A 281 15.85 -2.38 -16.97
N PRO A 282 15.22 -1.60 -16.08
CA PRO A 282 15.86 -0.49 -15.37
C PRO A 282 16.74 -0.95 -14.19
N PHE A 283 17.35 -2.15 -14.31
CA PHE A 283 18.23 -2.76 -13.32
C PHE A 283 19.40 -3.45 -14.02
N ILE A 284 20.56 -3.55 -13.34
CA ILE A 284 21.80 -4.09 -13.93
C ILE A 284 22.35 -5.33 -13.23
N ASP A 285 21.82 -5.65 -12.04
CA ASP A 285 22.27 -6.81 -11.28
C ASP A 285 21.75 -8.14 -11.85
N GLU A 286 22.48 -9.20 -11.58
CA GLU A 286 22.18 -10.54 -12.05
C GLU A 286 20.84 -11.07 -11.53
N ALA A 287 20.53 -10.80 -10.24
CA ALA A 287 19.31 -11.28 -9.61
C ALA A 287 18.07 -10.63 -10.23
N SER A 288 18.13 -9.31 -10.51
CA SER A 288 17.05 -8.59 -11.20
C SER A 288 16.86 -9.11 -12.62
N VAL A 289 17.95 -9.39 -13.37
CA VAL A 289 17.85 -9.98 -14.70
C VAL A 289 17.17 -11.36 -14.63
N ARG A 290 17.59 -12.25 -13.73
CA ARG A 290 16.98 -13.58 -13.55
C ARG A 290 15.52 -13.51 -13.14
N ASN A 291 15.15 -12.63 -12.21
CA ASN A 291 13.77 -12.41 -11.81
C ASN A 291 12.92 -11.86 -12.96
N SER A 292 13.47 -10.96 -13.78
CA SER A 292 12.75 -10.41 -14.94
C SER A 292 12.47 -11.46 -16.00
N VAL A 293 13.41 -12.35 -16.27
CA VAL A 293 13.20 -13.48 -17.21
C VAL A 293 12.11 -14.41 -16.67
N THR A 294 12.15 -14.78 -15.39
CA THR A 294 11.11 -15.59 -14.75
C THR A 294 9.74 -14.91 -14.87
N THR A 295 9.67 -13.60 -14.62
CA THR A 295 8.45 -12.81 -14.75
C THR A 295 7.95 -12.75 -16.19
N ALA A 296 8.88 -12.58 -17.17
CA ALA A 296 8.55 -12.54 -18.60
C ALA A 296 7.91 -13.84 -19.08
N VAL A 297 8.47 -15.00 -18.70
CA VAL A 297 7.91 -16.32 -19.06
C VAL A 297 6.45 -16.43 -18.58
N VAL A 298 6.19 -16.08 -17.33
CA VAL A 298 4.82 -16.18 -16.76
C VAL A 298 3.88 -15.19 -17.45
N ALA A 299 4.31 -13.95 -17.67
CA ALA A 299 3.48 -12.91 -18.28
C ALA A 299 3.13 -13.26 -19.75
N LEU A 300 4.11 -13.75 -20.54
CA LEU A 300 3.89 -14.22 -21.91
C LEU A 300 2.95 -15.42 -21.95
N TYR A 301 3.11 -16.36 -21.04
CA TYR A 301 2.23 -17.52 -20.93
C TYR A 301 0.78 -17.14 -20.57
N LEU A 302 0.59 -16.13 -19.74
CA LEU A 302 -0.72 -15.58 -19.41
C LEU A 302 -1.32 -14.69 -20.52
N GLY A 303 -0.63 -14.55 -21.66
CA GLY A 303 -1.15 -13.88 -22.84
C GLY A 303 -0.75 -12.41 -23.01
N LEU A 304 0.18 -11.90 -22.21
CA LEU A 304 0.73 -10.55 -22.44
C LEU A 304 1.51 -10.53 -23.76
N SER A 305 1.22 -9.56 -24.65
CA SER A 305 1.95 -9.44 -25.91
C SER A 305 3.40 -9.00 -25.67
N ARG A 306 4.30 -9.32 -26.64
CA ARG A 306 5.73 -8.95 -26.53
C ARG A 306 5.95 -7.45 -26.51
N GLU A 307 5.17 -6.71 -27.26
CA GLU A 307 5.23 -5.25 -27.32
C GLU A 307 4.90 -4.65 -25.94
N ARG A 308 3.84 -5.14 -25.32
CA ARG A 308 3.44 -4.69 -23.98
C ARG A 308 4.40 -5.17 -22.89
N LEU A 309 4.94 -6.37 -23.03
CA LEU A 309 6.01 -6.85 -22.16
C LEU A 309 7.21 -5.89 -22.21
N ALA A 310 7.69 -5.55 -23.41
CA ALA A 310 8.84 -4.65 -23.61
C ALA A 310 8.57 -3.25 -23.05
N GLU A 311 7.40 -2.69 -23.32
CA GLU A 311 6.98 -1.40 -22.81
C GLU A 311 6.97 -1.36 -21.27
N ARG A 312 6.35 -2.37 -20.64
CA ARG A 312 6.16 -2.39 -19.17
C ARG A 312 7.40 -2.80 -18.41
N MET A 313 8.24 -3.67 -18.98
CA MET A 313 9.54 -4.03 -18.39
C MET A 313 10.45 -2.80 -18.25
N ALA A 314 10.42 -1.87 -19.20
CA ALA A 314 11.20 -0.64 -19.14
C ALA A 314 10.75 0.31 -18.01
N SER A 315 9.51 0.18 -17.54
CA SER A 315 8.92 1.02 -16.50
C SER A 315 8.77 0.32 -15.14
N LEU A 316 9.36 -0.87 -14.98
CA LEU A 316 9.30 -1.59 -13.71
C LEU A 316 9.89 -0.77 -12.56
N GLU A 317 9.12 -0.64 -11.50
CA GLU A 317 9.56 0.01 -10.27
C GLU A 317 10.30 -0.96 -9.35
N PRO A 318 11.30 -0.48 -8.60
CA PRO A 318 11.92 -1.24 -7.52
C PRO A 318 10.86 -1.68 -6.51
N VAL A 319 10.95 -2.90 -6.04
CA VAL A 319 10.12 -3.36 -4.93
C VAL A 319 10.69 -2.76 -3.66
N ALA A 320 9.87 -2.04 -2.91
CA ALA A 320 10.28 -1.35 -1.69
C ALA A 320 11.08 -2.27 -0.75
N MET A 321 12.16 -1.75 -0.14
CA MET A 321 13.06 -2.46 0.77
C MET A 321 13.84 -3.65 0.11
N ARG A 322 13.98 -3.64 -1.22
CA ARG A 322 14.72 -4.67 -1.99
C ARG A 322 15.62 -3.99 -3.01
N LEU A 323 16.92 -3.83 -2.70
CA LEU A 323 17.94 -3.20 -3.56
C LEU A 323 17.51 -1.82 -4.11
N GLU A 324 16.75 -1.07 -3.33
CA GLU A 324 16.27 0.25 -3.70
C GLU A 324 17.42 1.25 -3.67
N VAL A 325 17.63 1.98 -4.79
CA VAL A 325 18.71 2.96 -4.88
C VAL A 325 18.17 4.38 -4.68
N LYS A 326 18.74 5.08 -3.71
CA LYS A 326 18.40 6.48 -3.39
C LYS A 326 19.65 7.35 -3.41
N LYS A 327 19.50 8.62 -3.76
CA LYS A 327 20.55 9.60 -3.52
C LYS A 327 20.60 9.92 -2.03
N GLY A 328 21.77 9.78 -1.43
CA GLY A 328 22.02 10.15 -0.04
C GLY A 328 22.48 11.59 0.09
N GLN A 329 22.44 12.08 1.32
CA GLN A 329 23.02 13.36 1.69
C GLN A 329 24.54 13.37 1.48
N ARG A 330 25.15 14.53 1.43
CA ARG A 330 26.63 14.73 1.33
C ARG A 330 27.26 13.89 0.20
N GLY A 331 26.58 13.80 -0.96
CA GLY A 331 27.10 13.08 -2.11
C GLY A 331 27.00 11.55 -2.05
N CYS A 332 26.43 10.97 -0.99
CA CYS A 332 26.27 9.51 -0.88
C CYS A 332 25.28 8.94 -1.89
N THR A 333 25.48 7.68 -2.27
CA THR A 333 24.47 6.83 -2.95
C THR A 333 24.07 5.73 -1.97
N LEU A 334 22.78 5.62 -1.67
CA LEU A 334 22.24 4.62 -0.76
C LEU A 334 21.65 3.47 -1.54
N ILE A 335 21.92 2.26 -1.12
CA ILE A 335 21.31 1.02 -1.60
C ILE A 335 20.60 0.41 -0.40
N ASN A 336 19.25 0.51 -0.38
CA ASN A 336 18.45 -0.03 0.72
C ASN A 336 18.01 -1.46 0.41
N ASP A 337 18.43 -2.40 1.23
CA ASP A 337 18.01 -3.81 1.21
C ASP A 337 17.82 -4.35 2.63
N SER A 338 17.01 -3.62 3.41
CA SER A 338 16.84 -3.79 4.87
C SER A 338 15.74 -4.78 5.27
N TYR A 339 15.36 -5.72 4.41
CA TYR A 339 14.27 -6.65 4.69
C TYR A 339 14.72 -8.03 5.16
N ASN A 340 15.69 -8.65 4.44
CA ASN A 340 16.28 -9.93 4.78
C ASN A 340 17.75 -9.76 5.17
N SER A 341 18.21 -10.57 6.13
CA SER A 341 19.60 -10.62 6.52
C SER A 341 20.06 -12.07 6.58
N ASP A 342 20.37 -12.63 5.41
CA ASP A 342 21.01 -13.92 5.19
C ASP A 342 22.22 -13.77 4.26
N ILE A 343 23.12 -14.75 4.25
CA ILE A 343 24.41 -14.67 3.56
C ILE A 343 24.27 -14.55 2.04
N ASN A 344 23.33 -15.29 1.44
CA ASN A 344 23.09 -15.22 -0.01
C ASN A 344 22.49 -13.90 -0.44
N SER A 345 21.52 -13.38 0.32
CA SER A 345 20.96 -12.06 0.04
C SER A 345 21.99 -10.96 0.25
N LEU A 346 22.97 -11.16 1.14
CA LEU A 346 24.10 -10.25 1.31
C LEU A 346 25.02 -10.28 0.07
N ASP A 347 25.37 -11.45 -0.44
CA ASP A 347 26.20 -11.57 -1.66
C ASP A 347 25.51 -10.91 -2.86
N ILE A 348 24.21 -11.13 -3.06
CA ILE A 348 23.42 -10.48 -4.12
C ILE A 348 23.47 -8.95 -3.99
N ALA A 349 23.31 -8.44 -2.78
CA ALA A 349 23.32 -6.99 -2.54
C ALA A 349 24.72 -6.39 -2.74
N LEU A 350 25.76 -7.09 -2.33
CA LEU A 350 27.15 -6.70 -2.56
C LEU A 350 27.54 -6.78 -4.04
N ASP A 351 27.07 -7.80 -4.79
CA ASP A 351 27.24 -7.89 -6.24
C ASP A 351 26.59 -6.70 -6.94
N PHE A 352 25.35 -6.38 -6.57
CA PHE A 352 24.64 -5.20 -7.07
C PHE A 352 25.44 -3.92 -6.84
N MET A 353 25.92 -3.68 -5.61
CA MET A 353 26.75 -2.52 -5.28
C MET A 353 28.04 -2.46 -6.11
N SER A 354 28.70 -3.61 -6.31
CA SER A 354 29.98 -3.69 -7.03
C SER A 354 29.88 -3.42 -8.53
N ARG A 355 28.73 -3.71 -9.16
CA ARG A 355 28.49 -3.52 -10.61
C ARG A 355 28.04 -2.11 -10.97
N ARG A 356 27.70 -1.28 -10.01
CA ARG A 356 27.24 0.07 -10.30
C ARG A 356 28.35 0.97 -10.84
N PRO A 357 28.09 1.73 -11.93
CA PRO A 357 29.10 2.62 -12.53
C PRO A 357 29.46 3.83 -11.68
N ASP A 358 28.55 4.23 -10.76
CA ASP A 358 28.71 5.41 -9.90
C ASP A 358 29.58 5.18 -8.67
N HIS A 359 30.11 3.96 -8.48
CA HIS A 359 31.08 3.65 -7.41
C HIS A 359 32.54 3.98 -7.76
N LYS A 360 32.86 4.30 -9.02
CA LYS A 360 34.24 4.54 -9.45
C LYS A 360 34.86 5.70 -8.69
N GLY A 361 35.89 5.39 -7.90
CA GLY A 361 36.62 6.37 -7.07
C GLY A 361 35.92 6.76 -5.77
N ARG A 362 34.79 6.12 -5.42
CA ARG A 362 34.04 6.38 -4.18
C ARG A 362 34.15 5.17 -3.26
N LYS A 363 34.24 5.41 -1.96
CA LYS A 363 34.31 4.36 -0.94
C LYS A 363 33.02 3.55 -0.89
N ARG A 364 33.16 2.21 -0.81
CA ARG A 364 32.05 1.27 -0.65
C ARG A 364 31.87 0.92 0.82
N THR A 365 30.75 1.33 1.38
CA THR A 365 30.42 1.15 2.78
C THR A 365 29.25 0.19 2.92
N LEU A 366 29.37 -0.79 3.80
CA LEU A 366 28.29 -1.71 4.19
C LEU A 366 27.82 -1.39 5.59
N ILE A 367 26.52 -1.10 5.76
CA ILE A 367 25.86 -1.06 7.07
C ILE A 367 25.10 -2.39 7.22
N LEU A 368 25.50 -3.23 8.16
CA LEU A 368 25.00 -4.60 8.33
C LEU A 368 24.46 -4.86 9.73
N SER A 369 23.25 -5.43 9.83
CA SER A 369 22.74 -5.95 11.11
C SER A 369 23.26 -7.37 11.41
N ASP A 370 22.95 -7.89 12.60
CA ASP A 370 23.09 -9.32 12.86
C ASP A 370 22.39 -10.16 11.79
N ILE A 371 23.00 -11.31 11.44
CA ILE A 371 22.45 -12.26 10.49
C ILE A 371 21.87 -13.44 11.28
N TYR A 372 20.63 -13.83 10.97
CA TYR A 372 19.92 -14.89 11.68
C TYR A 372 19.55 -16.05 10.76
N GLN A 373 19.30 -17.22 11.36
CA GLN A 373 18.74 -18.42 10.70
C GLN A 373 19.67 -19.11 9.69
N THR A 374 20.98 -18.99 9.85
CA THR A 374 21.94 -19.67 8.95
C THR A 374 22.18 -21.14 9.31
N GLY A 375 21.97 -21.55 10.56
CA GLY A 375 22.26 -22.91 11.04
C GLY A 375 23.75 -23.22 11.26
N GLU A 376 24.64 -22.29 10.90
CA GLU A 376 26.09 -22.39 11.07
C GLU A 376 26.55 -21.75 12.39
N PRO A 377 27.71 -22.17 12.92
CA PRO A 377 28.37 -21.48 14.02
C PRO A 377 28.65 -20.03 13.64
N LEU A 378 28.43 -19.08 14.56
CA LEU A 378 28.57 -17.64 14.28
C LEU A 378 29.99 -17.25 13.83
N ASP A 379 31.03 -17.94 14.33
CA ASP A 379 32.42 -17.74 13.89
C ASP A 379 32.61 -18.03 12.39
N VAL A 380 31.98 -19.12 11.89
CA VAL A 380 32.02 -19.48 10.48
C VAL A 380 31.27 -18.46 9.65
N LEU A 381 30.08 -18.10 10.09
CA LEU A 381 29.23 -17.11 9.42
C LEU A 381 29.94 -15.76 9.27
N TYR A 382 30.44 -15.17 10.35
CA TYR A 382 31.07 -13.85 10.28
C TYR A 382 32.42 -13.85 9.58
N LYS A 383 33.11 -14.99 9.51
CA LYS A 383 34.28 -15.15 8.65
C LYS A 383 33.88 -15.18 7.18
N GLU A 384 32.78 -15.81 6.82
CA GLU A 384 32.22 -15.79 5.47
C GLU A 384 31.74 -14.38 5.07
N VAL A 385 31.07 -13.65 5.95
CA VAL A 385 30.72 -12.23 5.77
C VAL A 385 31.97 -11.41 5.47
N SER A 386 33.05 -11.61 6.24
CA SER A 386 34.34 -10.94 5.99
C SER A 386 34.88 -11.24 4.61
N ASN A 387 34.90 -12.51 4.21
CA ASN A 387 35.39 -12.95 2.89
C ASN A 387 34.58 -12.32 1.75
N LEU A 388 33.27 -12.33 1.84
CA LEU A 388 32.37 -11.68 0.86
C LEU A 388 32.63 -10.18 0.76
N CYS A 389 32.75 -9.49 1.89
CA CYS A 389 33.05 -8.07 1.89
C CYS A 389 34.38 -7.76 1.18
N VAL A 390 35.42 -8.52 1.46
CA VAL A 390 36.75 -8.37 0.82
C VAL A 390 36.68 -8.66 -0.68
N GLN A 391 36.04 -9.77 -1.09
CA GLN A 391 35.89 -10.16 -2.49
C GLN A 391 35.10 -9.13 -3.30
N ARG A 392 34.06 -8.55 -2.74
CA ARG A 392 33.21 -7.52 -3.37
C ARG A 392 33.76 -6.11 -3.21
N GLY A 393 34.91 -5.98 -2.52
CA GLY A 393 35.66 -4.74 -2.36
C GLY A 393 34.98 -3.71 -1.46
N VAL A 394 34.36 -4.15 -0.38
CA VAL A 394 33.86 -3.27 0.70
C VAL A 394 35.08 -2.68 1.43
N GLU A 395 35.15 -1.37 1.56
CA GLU A 395 36.26 -0.65 2.18
C GLU A 395 35.96 -0.25 3.62
N LYS A 396 34.66 -0.07 3.94
CA LYS A 396 34.15 0.26 5.28
C LYS A 396 32.97 -0.63 5.65
N ILE A 397 32.96 -1.18 6.86
CA ILE A 397 31.81 -1.88 7.42
C ILE A 397 31.35 -1.23 8.72
N ILE A 398 30.04 -1.10 8.86
CA ILE A 398 29.38 -0.61 10.07
C ILE A 398 28.43 -1.73 10.53
N GLY A 399 28.86 -2.50 11.52
CA GLY A 399 28.06 -3.58 12.11
C GLY A 399 27.15 -3.08 13.22
N ILE A 400 25.86 -3.46 13.19
CA ILE A 400 24.87 -3.06 14.20
C ILE A 400 24.17 -4.28 14.75
N GLY A 401 24.42 -4.57 16.00
CA GLY A 401 23.85 -5.69 16.74
C GLY A 401 24.86 -6.40 17.65
N PRO A 402 24.37 -7.12 18.67
CA PRO A 402 25.26 -7.78 19.64
C PRO A 402 26.11 -8.88 19.01
N GLN A 403 25.57 -9.69 18.09
CA GLN A 403 26.30 -10.84 17.51
C GLN A 403 27.43 -10.38 16.58
N ILE A 404 27.19 -9.44 15.67
CA ILE A 404 28.24 -8.92 14.79
C ILE A 404 29.31 -8.16 15.57
N MET A 405 28.92 -7.51 16.67
CA MET A 405 29.86 -6.81 17.54
C MET A 405 30.77 -7.77 18.32
N GLU A 406 30.24 -8.89 18.82
CA GLU A 406 31.02 -9.93 19.49
C GLU A 406 32.03 -10.61 18.55
N HIS A 407 31.76 -10.63 17.24
CA HIS A 407 32.62 -11.26 16.23
C HIS A 407 33.41 -10.23 15.40
N ALA A 408 33.52 -9.00 15.86
CA ALA A 408 34.19 -7.90 15.17
C ALA A 408 35.65 -8.20 14.77
N ASP A 409 36.33 -9.04 15.54
CA ASP A 409 37.73 -9.44 15.27
C ASP A 409 37.86 -10.33 14.03
N LEU A 410 36.80 -11.02 13.61
CA LEU A 410 36.77 -11.88 12.44
C LEU A 410 36.59 -11.08 11.12
N ILE A 411 36.24 -9.82 11.20
CA ILE A 411 36.01 -8.97 10.02
C ILE A 411 37.32 -8.31 9.59
N GLU A 412 37.77 -8.61 8.36
CA GLU A 412 39.05 -8.17 7.77
C GLU A 412 38.86 -7.00 6.77
N VAL A 413 37.89 -6.10 7.01
CA VAL A 413 37.66 -4.89 6.21
C VAL A 413 38.51 -3.75 6.75
N GLY A 414 39.03 -2.89 5.86
CA GLY A 414 40.00 -1.83 6.23
C GLY A 414 39.50 -0.82 7.27
N GLU A 415 38.27 -0.33 7.13
CA GLU A 415 37.61 0.50 8.16
C GLU A 415 36.44 -0.28 8.73
N LYS A 416 36.36 -0.39 10.06
CA LYS A 416 35.29 -1.13 10.72
C LYS A 416 34.84 -0.45 12.01
N TYR A 417 33.52 -0.36 12.15
CA TYR A 417 32.84 0.23 13.31
C TYR A 417 31.68 -0.66 13.75
N PHE A 418 31.48 -0.82 15.06
CA PHE A 418 30.43 -1.68 15.58
C PHE A 418 29.61 -0.96 16.65
N PHE A 419 28.31 -1.12 16.60
CA PHE A 419 27.33 -0.51 17.49
C PHE A 419 26.35 -1.54 18.01
N HIS A 420 25.90 -1.37 19.24
CA HIS A 420 24.95 -2.28 19.87
C HIS A 420 23.55 -2.18 19.20
N ASP A 421 23.14 -0.99 18.81
CA ASP A 421 21.85 -0.68 18.22
C ASP A 421 21.91 0.52 17.24
N VAL A 422 20.82 0.73 16.51
CA VAL A 422 20.66 1.79 15.52
C VAL A 422 20.77 3.18 16.16
N THR A 423 20.23 3.36 17.37
CA THR A 423 20.24 4.65 18.08
C THR A 423 21.65 5.08 18.39
N SER A 424 22.48 4.17 18.91
CA SER A 424 23.91 4.43 19.18
C SER A 424 24.69 4.80 17.93
N PHE A 425 24.35 4.17 16.78
CA PHE A 425 24.98 4.50 15.50
C PHE A 425 24.58 5.90 15.00
N ILE A 426 23.29 6.23 14.97
CA ILE A 426 22.77 7.50 14.46
C ILE A 426 23.37 8.69 15.22
N HIS A 427 23.61 8.57 16.53
CA HIS A 427 24.20 9.61 17.37
C HIS A 427 25.73 9.58 17.40
N SER A 428 26.39 8.82 16.55
CA SER A 428 27.84 8.70 16.51
C SER A 428 28.48 9.64 15.50
N LYS A 429 29.75 10.00 15.75
CA LYS A 429 30.59 10.73 14.78
C LYS A 429 30.79 9.97 13.47
N VAL A 430 30.63 8.63 13.48
CA VAL A 430 30.74 7.81 12.28
C VAL A 430 29.58 8.10 11.33
N PHE A 431 28.35 8.22 11.85
CA PHE A 431 27.18 8.61 11.06
C PHE A 431 27.33 10.02 10.45
N GLU A 432 27.81 10.97 11.24
CA GLU A 432 28.04 12.34 10.77
C GLU A 432 29.13 12.44 9.69
N SER A 433 30.10 11.53 9.70
CA SER A 433 31.25 11.51 8.76
C SER A 433 30.96 10.90 7.40
N LEU A 434 29.79 10.24 7.22
CA LEU A 434 29.39 9.60 5.95
C LEU A 434 29.24 10.65 4.85
N SER A 435 30.11 10.62 3.83
CA SER A 435 30.09 11.57 2.72
C SER A 435 30.80 10.99 1.50
N ASP A 436 30.25 11.23 0.31
CA ASP A 436 30.75 10.78 -1.00
C ASP A 436 31.06 9.26 -1.06
N GLU A 437 30.18 8.48 -0.48
CA GLU A 437 30.28 7.03 -0.40
C GLU A 437 29.11 6.34 -1.11
N VAL A 438 29.31 5.09 -1.55
CA VAL A 438 28.23 4.19 -1.93
C VAL A 438 27.93 3.29 -0.74
N ILE A 439 26.76 3.45 -0.15
CA ILE A 439 26.38 2.82 1.11
C ILE A 439 25.31 1.76 0.87
N LEU A 440 25.64 0.51 1.12
CA LEU A 440 24.65 -0.59 1.18
C LEU A 440 24.13 -0.72 2.61
N ILE A 441 22.81 -0.60 2.76
CA ILE A 441 22.12 -0.74 4.04
C ILE A 441 21.40 -2.09 4.02
N LYS A 442 21.92 -3.08 4.78
CA LYS A 442 21.49 -4.46 4.81
C LYS A 442 21.19 -4.91 6.23
N GLY A 443 19.95 -5.20 6.52
CA GLY A 443 19.59 -5.60 7.88
C GLY A 443 18.30 -6.40 8.00
N ALA A 444 18.16 -7.16 9.07
CA ALA A 444 16.91 -7.83 9.41
C ALA A 444 15.87 -6.80 9.86
N ARG A 445 14.61 -7.00 9.44
CA ARG A 445 13.48 -6.09 9.68
C ARG A 445 13.38 -5.57 11.13
N ARG A 446 13.69 -6.42 12.11
CA ARG A 446 13.62 -6.08 13.54
C ARG A 446 14.59 -4.96 13.99
N PHE A 447 15.63 -4.64 13.19
CA PHE A 447 16.60 -3.59 13.52
C PHE A 447 16.13 -2.19 13.09
N GLY A 448 15.06 -2.08 12.30
CA GLY A 448 14.52 -0.76 11.89
C GLY A 448 15.49 0.06 11.04
N PHE A 449 16.23 -0.56 10.11
CA PHE A 449 17.23 0.10 9.27
C PHE A 449 16.62 1.14 8.32
N ASP A 450 15.30 1.17 8.19
CA ASP A 450 14.59 2.22 7.45
C ASP A 450 14.87 3.59 8.03
N ASN A 451 14.98 3.71 9.36
CA ASN A 451 15.34 4.97 10.03
C ASN A 451 16.71 5.48 9.57
N ILE A 452 17.68 4.58 9.36
CA ILE A 452 19.02 4.96 8.84
C ILE A 452 18.88 5.48 7.41
N THR A 453 18.12 4.76 6.59
CA THR A 453 17.88 5.15 5.19
C THR A 453 17.21 6.52 5.11
N GLU A 454 16.15 6.77 5.89
CA GLU A 454 15.43 8.05 5.91
C GLU A 454 16.31 9.22 6.31
N LEU A 455 17.18 9.02 7.30
CA LEU A 455 18.11 10.06 7.76
C LEU A 455 19.24 10.34 6.78
N LEU A 456 19.67 9.35 5.97
CA LEU A 456 20.75 9.49 4.99
C LEU A 456 20.26 9.89 3.60
N VAL A 457 18.98 9.74 3.27
CA VAL A 457 18.45 10.08 1.94
C VAL A 457 18.62 11.56 1.63
N GLN A 458 19.19 11.86 0.46
CA GLN A 458 19.18 13.21 -0.09
C GLN A 458 17.77 13.57 -0.53
N LYS A 459 17.17 14.55 0.09
CA LYS A 459 15.92 15.13 -0.37
C LYS A 459 16.22 15.87 -1.70
N VAL A 460 15.85 15.28 -2.82
CA VAL A 460 16.14 15.80 -4.19
C VAL A 460 15.32 17.05 -4.48
N HIS A 461 14.20 17.24 -3.77
CA HIS A 461 13.46 18.50 -3.75
C HIS A 461 13.51 19.04 -2.33
N GLU A 462 13.89 20.28 -2.21
CA GLU A 462 13.96 20.97 -0.93
C GLU A 462 12.58 21.13 -0.31
N THR A 463 11.51 21.17 -1.14
CA THR A 463 10.11 21.18 -0.69
C THR A 463 9.43 19.85 -1.02
N ILE A 464 8.94 19.14 0.00
CA ILE A 464 8.28 17.83 -0.11
C ILE A 464 7.01 17.78 0.72
N LEU A 465 6.03 17.03 0.25
CA LEU A 465 4.87 16.61 1.02
C LEU A 465 5.07 15.13 1.42
N GLU A 466 5.38 14.91 2.68
CA GLU A 466 5.42 13.55 3.23
C GLU A 466 4.00 13.07 3.47
N VAL A 467 3.70 11.82 3.10
CA VAL A 467 2.38 11.19 3.25
C VAL A 467 2.53 9.87 3.98
N ASN A 468 1.98 9.79 5.18
CA ASN A 468 2.00 8.59 6.01
C ASN A 468 0.81 7.68 5.67
N LEU A 469 1.07 6.62 4.89
CA LEU A 469 0.04 5.66 4.50
C LEU A 469 -0.46 4.80 5.68
N SER A 470 0.38 4.56 6.70
CA SER A 470 -0.07 3.87 7.92
C SER A 470 -1.10 4.70 8.68
N ASN A 471 -0.96 6.01 8.71
CA ASN A 471 -1.93 6.89 9.35
C ASN A 471 -3.24 6.99 8.56
N VAL A 472 -3.20 6.90 7.22
CA VAL A 472 -4.41 6.73 6.41
C VAL A 472 -5.20 5.48 6.85
N VAL A 473 -4.50 4.37 7.04
CA VAL A 473 -5.11 3.10 7.49
C VAL A 473 -5.64 3.20 8.92
N LYS A 474 -4.91 3.85 9.83
CA LYS A 474 -5.37 4.07 11.20
C LYS A 474 -6.65 4.91 11.22
N ASN A 475 -6.69 5.99 10.45
CA ASN A 475 -7.88 6.85 10.34
C ASN A 475 -9.05 6.10 9.69
N LEU A 476 -8.80 5.34 8.63
CA LEU A 476 -9.79 4.46 8.02
C LEU A 476 -10.42 3.52 9.07
N ASN A 477 -9.59 2.86 9.87
CA ASN A 477 -10.05 1.91 10.89
C ASN A 477 -10.75 2.63 12.07
N PHE A 478 -10.33 3.84 12.40
CA PHE A 478 -11.02 4.67 13.39
C PHE A 478 -12.47 4.93 12.96
N TYR A 479 -12.71 5.41 11.73
CA TYR A 479 -14.07 5.62 11.24
C TYR A 479 -14.86 4.32 11.07
N ARG A 480 -14.21 3.25 10.67
CA ARG A 480 -14.84 1.92 10.62
C ARG A 480 -15.33 1.44 11.98
N SER A 481 -14.69 1.85 13.07
CA SER A 481 -15.11 1.47 14.43
C SER A 481 -16.47 2.04 14.85
N PHE A 482 -16.94 3.09 14.18
CA PHE A 482 -18.30 3.66 14.38
C PHE A 482 -19.33 3.05 13.42
N MET A 483 -18.89 2.31 12.41
CA MET A 483 -19.79 1.79 11.38
C MET A 483 -20.35 0.43 11.76
N ARG A 484 -21.56 0.16 11.26
CA ARG A 484 -22.13 -1.18 11.32
C ARG A 484 -21.41 -2.07 10.29
N PRO A 485 -21.28 -3.38 10.54
CA PRO A 485 -20.59 -4.30 9.66
C PRO A 485 -21.14 -4.37 8.25
N GLU A 486 -22.47 -4.26 8.12
CA GLU A 486 -23.16 -4.29 6.84
C GLU A 486 -23.09 -2.98 6.04
N THR A 487 -22.68 -1.87 6.70
CA THR A 487 -22.59 -0.55 6.07
C THR A 487 -21.32 -0.44 5.24
N LYS A 488 -21.47 -0.21 3.95
CA LYS A 488 -20.36 -0.03 3.00
C LYS A 488 -19.67 1.31 3.19
N LEU A 489 -18.40 1.37 2.80
CA LEU A 489 -17.62 2.59 2.91
C LEU A 489 -17.18 3.10 1.54
N VAL A 490 -17.48 4.38 1.29
CA VAL A 490 -16.93 5.16 0.17
C VAL A 490 -15.82 6.05 0.69
N CYS A 491 -14.61 5.93 0.15
CA CYS A 491 -13.53 6.85 0.45
C CYS A 491 -13.38 7.91 -0.65
N MET A 492 -13.40 9.18 -0.24
CA MET A 492 -13.25 10.31 -1.15
C MET A 492 -11.77 10.54 -1.47
N ILE A 493 -11.39 10.39 -2.74
CA ILE A 493 -10.00 10.59 -3.23
C ILE A 493 -9.92 11.60 -4.38
N LYS A 494 -10.93 12.46 -4.48
CA LYS A 494 -10.96 13.56 -5.44
C LYS A 494 -9.87 14.60 -5.19
N ALA A 495 -9.61 15.44 -6.20
CA ALA A 495 -8.57 16.48 -6.16
C ALA A 495 -7.20 15.89 -5.74
N ASP A 496 -6.78 14.82 -6.46
CA ASP A 496 -5.55 14.09 -6.19
C ASP A 496 -5.45 13.62 -4.70
N ALA A 497 -6.53 13.00 -4.20
CA ALA A 497 -6.66 12.58 -2.80
C ALA A 497 -6.39 13.74 -1.83
N TYR A 498 -7.08 14.86 -2.04
CA TYR A 498 -6.89 16.11 -1.28
C TYR A 498 -5.43 16.59 -1.28
N GLY A 499 -4.75 16.42 -2.43
CA GLY A 499 -3.36 16.79 -2.60
C GLY A 499 -2.34 15.75 -2.11
N ALA A 500 -2.78 14.67 -1.47
CA ALA A 500 -1.89 13.62 -0.95
C ALA A 500 -1.40 12.62 -2.01
N GLY A 501 -1.96 12.64 -3.24
CA GLY A 501 -1.62 11.72 -4.32
C GLY A 501 -2.60 10.55 -4.42
N ALA A 502 -3.50 10.60 -5.41
CA ALA A 502 -4.64 9.70 -5.53
C ALA A 502 -4.27 8.24 -5.74
N VAL A 503 -3.22 7.95 -6.51
CA VAL A 503 -2.87 6.58 -6.90
C VAL A 503 -2.41 5.76 -5.69
N GLU A 504 -1.48 6.27 -4.88
CA GLU A 504 -0.95 5.53 -3.74
C GLU A 504 -1.97 5.41 -2.60
N ILE A 505 -2.77 6.44 -2.37
CA ILE A 505 -3.90 6.38 -1.44
C ILE A 505 -4.92 5.35 -1.92
N ALA A 506 -5.30 5.34 -3.20
CA ALA A 506 -6.25 4.37 -3.74
C ALA A 506 -5.76 2.92 -3.64
N LYS A 507 -4.47 2.66 -3.94
CA LYS A 507 -3.84 1.35 -3.74
C LYS A 507 -3.95 0.90 -2.27
N THR A 508 -3.59 1.80 -1.35
CA THR A 508 -3.68 1.54 0.09
C THR A 508 -5.11 1.21 0.52
N LEU A 509 -6.09 1.98 0.07
CA LEU A 509 -7.50 1.77 0.40
C LEU A 509 -8.04 0.47 -0.21
N GLN A 510 -7.67 0.14 -1.45
CA GLN A 510 -8.02 -1.10 -2.11
C GLN A 510 -7.45 -2.32 -1.37
N ASP A 511 -6.19 -2.28 -0.95
CA ASP A 511 -5.56 -3.34 -0.16
C ASP A 511 -6.25 -3.54 1.21
N HIS A 512 -6.93 -2.49 1.72
CA HIS A 512 -7.75 -2.53 2.94
C HIS A 512 -9.25 -2.71 2.67
N ARG A 513 -9.61 -3.21 1.48
CA ARG A 513 -10.98 -3.61 1.08
C ARG A 513 -12.02 -2.53 1.31
N VAL A 514 -11.76 -1.33 0.83
CA VAL A 514 -12.76 -0.28 0.76
C VAL A 514 -13.75 -0.61 -0.37
N ASP A 515 -15.06 -0.48 -0.13
CA ASP A 515 -16.10 -0.88 -1.08
C ASP A 515 -16.13 0.03 -2.32
N TYR A 516 -15.96 1.33 -2.12
CA TYR A 516 -16.03 2.35 -3.15
C TYR A 516 -14.94 3.40 -2.97
N LEU A 517 -14.42 3.88 -4.08
CA LEU A 517 -13.67 5.12 -4.16
C LEU A 517 -14.52 6.17 -4.86
N ALA A 518 -14.39 7.44 -4.49
CA ALA A 518 -15.11 8.51 -5.15
C ALA A 518 -14.17 9.63 -5.58
N VAL A 519 -14.26 10.01 -6.85
CA VAL A 519 -13.49 11.08 -7.47
C VAL A 519 -14.43 12.16 -8.02
N ALA A 520 -13.89 13.33 -8.38
CA ALA A 520 -14.70 14.42 -8.89
C ALA A 520 -15.08 14.22 -10.36
N VAL A 521 -14.12 13.93 -11.22
CA VAL A 521 -14.26 13.87 -12.68
C VAL A 521 -13.78 12.55 -13.26
N ALA A 522 -14.19 12.25 -14.49
CA ALA A 522 -13.85 10.99 -15.15
C ALA A 522 -12.35 10.77 -15.32
N ASP A 523 -11.57 11.82 -15.62
CA ASP A 523 -10.12 11.72 -15.83
C ASP A 523 -9.37 11.22 -14.58
N GLU A 524 -9.81 11.61 -13.38
CA GLU A 524 -9.29 11.07 -12.12
C GLU A 524 -9.56 9.56 -12.03
N GLY A 525 -10.78 9.11 -12.36
CA GLY A 525 -11.16 7.70 -12.38
C GLY A 525 -10.36 6.90 -13.42
N VAL A 526 -10.17 7.43 -14.62
CA VAL A 526 -9.33 6.83 -15.67
C VAL A 526 -7.88 6.68 -15.20
N THR A 527 -7.34 7.70 -14.53
CA THR A 527 -5.98 7.64 -13.97
C THR A 527 -5.85 6.50 -12.97
N LEU A 528 -6.82 6.33 -12.09
CA LEU A 528 -6.84 5.22 -11.14
C LEU A 528 -6.93 3.86 -11.83
N ARG A 529 -7.82 3.69 -12.81
CA ARG A 529 -7.93 2.44 -13.59
C ARG A 529 -6.63 2.07 -14.29
N LYS A 530 -5.98 3.04 -14.95
CA LYS A 530 -4.68 2.84 -15.61
C LYS A 530 -3.56 2.45 -14.65
N ASN A 531 -3.70 2.79 -13.36
CA ASN A 531 -2.77 2.40 -12.30
C ASN A 531 -3.22 1.16 -11.51
N GLY A 532 -4.14 0.35 -12.04
CA GLY A 532 -4.50 -0.95 -11.50
C GLY A 532 -5.53 -0.93 -10.36
N ILE A 533 -6.28 0.15 -10.21
CA ILE A 533 -7.37 0.21 -9.23
C ILE A 533 -8.60 -0.49 -9.80
N THR A 534 -9.06 -1.52 -9.12
CA THR A 534 -10.22 -2.36 -9.50
C THR A 534 -11.46 -2.13 -8.64
N SER A 535 -11.33 -1.46 -7.50
CA SER A 535 -12.46 -1.07 -6.65
C SER A 535 -13.49 -0.26 -7.44
N ASN A 536 -14.77 -0.30 -7.05
CA ASN A 536 -15.80 0.53 -7.66
C ASN A 536 -15.43 2.02 -7.52
N ILE A 537 -15.59 2.79 -8.60
CA ILE A 537 -15.26 4.22 -8.63
C ILE A 537 -16.48 5.03 -8.98
N MET A 538 -16.90 5.88 -8.05
CA MET A 538 -18.00 6.82 -8.22
C MET A 538 -17.49 8.16 -8.76
N ILE A 539 -18.16 8.71 -9.79
CA ILE A 539 -17.86 10.03 -10.36
C ILE A 539 -18.87 11.03 -9.85
N MET A 540 -18.41 12.01 -9.06
CA MET A 540 -19.27 12.97 -8.37
C MET A 540 -19.69 14.18 -9.22
N ASN A 541 -18.98 14.49 -10.30
CA ASN A 541 -19.33 15.56 -11.26
C ASN A 541 -19.14 15.03 -12.68
N PRO A 542 -20.01 14.12 -13.15
CA PRO A 542 -19.88 13.54 -14.48
C PRO A 542 -20.12 14.59 -15.58
N GLU A 543 -19.16 14.70 -16.50
CA GLU A 543 -19.31 15.52 -17.70
C GLU A 543 -19.96 14.72 -18.83
N MET A 544 -20.93 15.33 -19.56
CA MET A 544 -21.64 14.64 -20.64
C MET A 544 -20.70 14.19 -21.76
N SER A 545 -19.62 14.93 -22.00
CA SER A 545 -18.58 14.58 -22.99
C SER A 545 -17.77 13.34 -22.61
N ALA A 546 -17.79 12.94 -21.34
CA ALA A 546 -17.00 11.84 -20.82
C ALA A 546 -17.80 10.53 -20.62
N PHE A 547 -19.09 10.48 -21.02
CA PHE A 547 -19.93 9.28 -20.77
C PHE A 547 -19.35 8.02 -21.41
N LYS A 548 -18.91 8.08 -22.66
CA LYS A 548 -18.27 6.94 -23.32
C LYS A 548 -17.03 6.49 -22.52
N THR A 549 -16.18 7.43 -22.11
CA THR A 549 -15.01 7.12 -21.27
C THR A 549 -15.41 6.46 -19.95
N MET A 550 -16.49 6.91 -19.31
CA MET A 550 -16.96 6.27 -18.07
C MET A 550 -17.39 4.83 -18.31
N PHE A 551 -18.05 4.53 -19.43
CA PHE A 551 -18.41 3.16 -19.78
C PHE A 551 -17.18 2.30 -20.11
N ASP A 552 -16.23 2.83 -20.88
CA ASP A 552 -15.00 2.13 -21.29
C ASP A 552 -14.10 1.75 -20.08
N TYR A 553 -14.21 2.51 -18.98
CA TYR A 553 -13.41 2.32 -17.77
C TYR A 553 -14.20 1.86 -16.53
N ASP A 554 -15.45 1.40 -16.69
CA ASP A 554 -16.33 0.95 -15.60
C ASP A 554 -16.40 1.97 -14.45
N LEU A 555 -16.69 3.23 -14.78
CA LEU A 555 -16.88 4.31 -13.82
C LEU A 555 -18.37 4.56 -13.59
N GLU A 556 -18.76 4.74 -12.33
CA GLU A 556 -20.16 4.84 -11.92
C GLU A 556 -20.56 6.31 -11.68
N PRO A 557 -21.27 6.99 -12.61
CA PRO A 557 -21.59 8.40 -12.48
C PRO A 557 -22.72 8.68 -11.50
N GLU A 558 -22.67 9.83 -10.80
CA GLU A 558 -23.84 10.39 -10.14
C GLU A 558 -24.81 10.97 -11.17
N VAL A 559 -26.12 10.93 -10.87
CA VAL A 559 -27.18 11.49 -11.67
C VAL A 559 -28.02 12.42 -10.79
N TYR A 560 -28.06 13.69 -11.13
CA TYR A 560 -28.64 14.75 -10.31
C TYR A 560 -29.70 15.58 -11.02
N SER A 561 -29.96 15.33 -12.31
CA SER A 561 -30.98 16.07 -13.10
C SER A 561 -31.51 15.23 -14.25
N PHE A 562 -32.73 15.53 -14.70
CA PHE A 562 -33.34 14.88 -15.87
C PHE A 562 -32.52 15.07 -17.16
N ARG A 563 -31.93 16.25 -17.36
CA ARG A 563 -31.04 16.51 -18.52
C ARG A 563 -29.86 15.56 -18.55
N LEU A 564 -29.20 15.35 -17.39
CA LEU A 564 -28.07 14.44 -17.27
C LEU A 564 -28.52 12.99 -17.47
N LEU A 565 -29.65 12.60 -16.85
CA LEU A 565 -30.25 11.28 -16.98
C LEU A 565 -30.51 10.93 -18.45
N ASP A 566 -31.23 11.79 -19.16
CA ASP A 566 -31.61 11.56 -20.55
C ASP A 566 -30.40 11.52 -21.49
N ALA A 567 -29.38 12.34 -21.23
CA ALA A 567 -28.16 12.34 -22.00
C ALA A 567 -27.34 11.04 -21.77
N LEU A 568 -27.25 10.59 -20.53
CA LEU A 568 -26.56 9.36 -20.15
C LEU A 568 -27.23 8.11 -20.74
N VAL A 569 -28.58 8.03 -20.65
CA VAL A 569 -29.37 6.94 -21.23
C VAL A 569 -29.18 6.88 -22.76
N ARG A 570 -29.23 8.02 -23.44
CA ARG A 570 -29.01 8.07 -24.91
C ARG A 570 -27.61 7.61 -25.29
N GLU A 571 -26.58 8.05 -24.59
CA GLU A 571 -25.21 7.63 -24.90
C GLU A 571 -25.00 6.15 -24.59
N ALA A 572 -25.52 5.63 -23.48
CA ALA A 572 -25.49 4.21 -23.16
C ALA A 572 -26.20 3.35 -24.21
N GLN A 573 -27.38 3.76 -24.70
CA GLN A 573 -28.10 3.08 -25.75
C GLN A 573 -27.33 3.10 -27.08
N LYS A 574 -26.71 4.20 -27.42
CA LYS A 574 -25.87 4.36 -28.63
C LYS A 574 -24.66 3.42 -28.59
N GLU A 575 -24.02 3.28 -27.45
CA GLU A 575 -22.87 2.39 -27.24
C GLU A 575 -23.31 0.92 -26.98
N GLY A 576 -24.63 0.60 -26.97
CA GLY A 576 -25.14 -0.74 -26.72
C GLY A 576 -25.01 -1.22 -25.27
N ILE A 577 -24.86 -0.30 -24.35
CA ILE A 577 -24.70 -0.57 -22.90
C ILE A 577 -26.07 -0.89 -22.29
N SER A 578 -26.07 -1.86 -21.38
CA SER A 578 -27.23 -2.18 -20.55
C SER A 578 -26.83 -2.35 -19.09
N ASN A 579 -27.72 -1.97 -18.19
CA ASN A 579 -27.56 -2.07 -16.73
C ASN A 579 -26.31 -1.38 -16.17
N SER A 580 -25.83 -0.30 -16.81
CA SER A 580 -24.73 0.48 -16.27
C SER A 580 -25.12 1.10 -14.93
N PRO A 581 -24.35 0.89 -13.85
CA PRO A 581 -24.69 1.40 -12.51
C PRO A 581 -24.56 2.91 -12.42
N VAL A 582 -25.54 3.53 -11.76
CA VAL A 582 -25.56 4.98 -11.49
C VAL A 582 -25.96 5.27 -10.05
N HIS A 583 -25.58 6.45 -9.56
CA HIS A 583 -25.87 6.92 -8.21
C HIS A 583 -26.80 8.11 -8.27
N ILE A 584 -28.03 7.93 -7.80
CA ILE A 584 -29.06 8.98 -7.82
C ILE A 584 -28.85 9.94 -6.66
N LYS A 585 -28.75 11.24 -6.97
CA LYS A 585 -28.57 12.28 -5.94
C LYS A 585 -29.85 13.03 -5.67
N LEU A 586 -30.21 13.14 -4.40
CA LEU A 586 -31.34 13.95 -3.91
C LEU A 586 -30.83 15.23 -3.26
N ASP A 587 -31.49 16.34 -3.51
CA ASP A 587 -31.29 17.60 -2.80
C ASP A 587 -32.22 17.69 -1.60
N THR A 588 -31.65 17.63 -0.41
CA THR A 588 -32.40 17.70 0.85
C THR A 588 -32.15 19.00 1.63
N GLY A 589 -31.68 20.05 0.94
CA GLY A 589 -31.48 21.35 1.54
C GLY A 589 -30.09 21.95 1.40
N MET A 590 -29.16 21.29 0.69
CA MET A 590 -27.88 21.86 0.35
C MET A 590 -28.00 22.82 -0.86
N HIS A 591 -28.98 22.61 -1.73
CA HIS A 591 -29.27 23.40 -2.94
C HIS A 591 -28.07 23.52 -3.91
N ARG A 592 -27.29 22.42 -4.02
CA ARG A 592 -26.14 22.35 -4.91
C ARG A 592 -26.46 21.54 -6.18
N LEU A 593 -26.75 20.26 -6.02
CA LEU A 593 -27.14 19.32 -7.07
C LEU A 593 -28.08 18.26 -6.48
N GLY A 594 -29.02 17.74 -7.24
CA GLY A 594 -29.92 16.66 -6.84
C GLY A 594 -31.35 16.86 -7.29
N PHE A 595 -32.12 15.78 -7.32
CA PHE A 595 -33.56 15.80 -7.54
C PHE A 595 -34.28 16.22 -6.25
N ASP A 596 -35.38 16.95 -6.41
CA ASP A 596 -36.28 17.30 -5.27
C ASP A 596 -37.02 16.03 -4.80
N PRO A 597 -36.81 15.57 -3.54
CA PRO A 597 -37.38 14.32 -3.05
C PRO A 597 -38.92 14.32 -2.96
N ASP A 598 -39.58 15.47 -2.99
CA ASP A 598 -41.03 15.59 -2.96
C ASP A 598 -41.67 15.75 -4.35
N LYS A 599 -40.95 16.40 -5.28
CA LYS A 599 -41.55 16.76 -6.59
C LYS A 599 -41.09 15.84 -7.72
N ASP A 600 -39.80 15.49 -7.74
CA ASP A 600 -39.20 14.84 -8.90
C ASP A 600 -39.30 13.32 -8.90
N MET A 601 -39.59 12.69 -7.75
CA MET A 601 -39.53 11.24 -7.56
C MET A 601 -40.47 10.46 -8.52
N PRO A 602 -41.74 10.87 -8.73
CA PRO A 602 -42.61 10.13 -9.66
C PRO A 602 -42.07 10.09 -11.09
N GLU A 603 -41.58 11.23 -11.61
CA GLU A 603 -41.02 11.34 -12.97
C GLU A 603 -39.68 10.60 -13.06
N LEU A 604 -38.85 10.72 -12.05
CA LEU A 604 -37.57 10.02 -11.99
C LEU A 604 -37.74 8.49 -12.04
N ILE A 605 -38.64 7.96 -11.24
CA ILE A 605 -38.97 6.54 -11.20
C ILE A 605 -39.51 6.06 -12.54
N ASP A 606 -40.45 6.80 -13.13
CA ASP A 606 -41.03 6.47 -14.43
C ASP A 606 -39.95 6.40 -15.52
N ARG A 607 -39.06 7.40 -15.61
CA ARG A 607 -37.97 7.43 -16.58
C ARG A 607 -36.96 6.29 -16.39
N LEU A 608 -36.63 5.96 -15.13
CA LEU A 608 -35.71 4.87 -14.82
C LEU A 608 -36.30 3.50 -15.14
N GLN A 609 -37.63 3.30 -14.95
CA GLN A 609 -38.30 2.04 -15.23
C GLN A 609 -38.53 1.77 -16.73
N HIS A 610 -38.61 2.82 -17.57
CA HIS A 610 -38.87 2.71 -19.02
C HIS A 610 -37.60 2.63 -19.86
N GLN A 611 -36.46 2.27 -19.27
CA GLN A 611 -35.22 2.03 -19.97
C GLN A 611 -34.40 0.91 -19.31
N SER A 612 -33.44 0.32 -20.04
CA SER A 612 -32.57 -0.75 -19.55
C SER A 612 -31.09 -0.43 -19.67
N ALA A 613 -30.75 0.79 -20.12
CA ALA A 613 -29.37 1.18 -20.35
C ALA A 613 -28.61 1.40 -19.04
N ILE A 614 -29.27 1.96 -18.02
CA ILE A 614 -28.69 2.22 -16.71
C ILE A 614 -29.54 1.65 -15.59
N VAL A 615 -28.94 1.42 -14.43
CA VAL A 615 -29.61 0.88 -13.24
C VAL A 615 -29.20 1.69 -12.00
N PRO A 616 -30.15 2.15 -11.17
CA PRO A 616 -29.83 2.86 -9.94
C PRO A 616 -29.17 1.89 -8.94
N ARG A 617 -27.88 2.05 -8.73
CA ARG A 617 -27.09 1.30 -7.76
C ARG A 617 -27.24 1.84 -6.35
N SER A 618 -27.26 3.16 -6.22
CA SER A 618 -27.50 3.84 -4.96
C SER A 618 -28.30 5.11 -5.11
N VAL A 619 -28.85 5.57 -3.99
CA VAL A 619 -29.47 6.90 -3.83
C VAL A 619 -28.85 7.59 -2.63
N PHE A 620 -28.51 8.85 -2.78
CA PHE A 620 -27.80 9.59 -1.73
C PHE A 620 -28.14 11.08 -1.65
N SER A 621 -27.84 11.65 -0.49
CA SER A 621 -27.83 13.09 -0.26
C SER A 621 -26.57 13.48 0.53
N HIS A 622 -26.52 14.68 1.08
CA HIS A 622 -25.34 15.17 1.81
C HIS A 622 -25.77 16.06 2.97
N PHE A 623 -25.31 15.73 4.18
CA PHE A 623 -25.53 16.60 5.35
C PHE A 623 -24.75 17.91 5.19
N VAL A 624 -25.42 19.01 5.58
CA VAL A 624 -24.86 20.37 5.50
C VAL A 624 -24.16 20.75 6.80
N GLY A 625 -24.68 20.30 7.94
CA GLY A 625 -24.23 20.72 9.26
C GLY A 625 -23.99 19.58 10.25
N SER A 626 -23.54 18.41 9.77
CA SER A 626 -23.22 17.26 10.65
C SER A 626 -22.00 17.47 11.57
N ASP A 627 -21.25 18.54 11.36
CA ASP A 627 -20.07 18.95 12.12
C ASP A 627 -20.38 19.75 13.39
N SER A 628 -21.62 20.14 13.60
CA SER A 628 -22.03 20.94 14.77
C SER A 628 -23.42 20.59 15.31
N ASP A 629 -23.50 20.38 16.61
CA ASP A 629 -24.75 20.10 17.32
C ASP A 629 -25.83 21.21 17.12
N SER A 630 -25.42 22.43 16.81
CA SER A 630 -26.32 23.54 16.52
C SER A 630 -27.20 23.32 15.28
N PHE A 631 -26.87 22.40 14.43
CA PHE A 631 -27.58 22.06 13.19
C PHE A 631 -28.30 20.69 13.24
N ASP A 632 -28.43 20.09 14.42
CA ASP A 632 -29.05 18.75 14.57
C ASP A 632 -30.50 18.72 14.10
N GLU A 633 -31.27 19.74 14.38
CA GLU A 633 -32.67 19.87 13.93
C GLU A 633 -32.73 19.94 12.39
N PHE A 634 -31.87 20.72 11.78
CA PHE A 634 -31.78 20.80 10.32
C PHE A 634 -31.30 19.48 9.70
N SER A 635 -30.32 18.84 10.31
CA SER A 635 -29.81 17.52 9.85
C SER A 635 -30.88 16.43 10.00
N ALA A 636 -31.72 16.49 11.05
CA ALA A 636 -32.87 15.59 11.20
C ALA A 636 -33.89 15.80 10.07
N HIS A 637 -34.21 17.06 9.74
CA HIS A 637 -35.11 17.38 8.63
C HIS A 637 -34.54 16.94 7.28
N GLN A 638 -33.22 17.11 7.02
CA GLN A 638 -32.56 16.58 5.82
C GLN A 638 -32.70 15.07 5.71
N PHE A 639 -32.53 14.36 6.83
CA PHE A 639 -32.68 12.90 6.87
C PHE A 639 -34.12 12.46 6.58
N GLU A 640 -35.17 13.15 7.15
CA GLU A 640 -36.55 12.85 6.86
C GLU A 640 -36.91 13.02 5.38
N LEU A 641 -36.45 14.10 4.75
CA LEU A 641 -36.61 14.33 3.31
C LEU A 641 -35.95 13.23 2.49
N PHE A 642 -34.73 12.90 2.86
CA PHE A 642 -33.94 11.83 2.21
C PHE A 642 -34.63 10.47 2.37
N ASP A 643 -35.04 10.13 3.59
CA ASP A 643 -35.69 8.84 3.88
C ASP A 643 -36.95 8.66 3.05
N ARG A 644 -37.79 9.69 2.96
CA ARG A 644 -39.01 9.67 2.17
C ARG A 644 -38.75 9.47 0.68
N GLY A 645 -37.88 10.30 0.07
CA GLY A 645 -37.58 10.20 -1.36
C GLY A 645 -36.85 8.91 -1.72
N SER A 646 -35.84 8.52 -0.94
CA SER A 646 -35.06 7.30 -1.19
C SER A 646 -35.89 6.03 -1.00
N SER A 647 -36.82 6.00 -0.02
CA SER A 647 -37.72 4.86 0.18
C SER A 647 -38.70 4.67 -0.98
N GLN A 648 -39.20 5.76 -1.59
CA GLN A 648 -40.02 5.68 -2.81
C GLN A 648 -39.24 5.06 -3.97
N LEU A 649 -37.99 5.49 -4.18
CA LEU A 649 -37.13 4.93 -5.21
C LEU A 649 -36.83 3.45 -4.96
N CYS A 650 -36.46 3.08 -3.75
CA CYS A 650 -36.19 1.68 -3.39
C CYS A 650 -37.40 0.76 -3.59
N ALA A 651 -38.60 1.22 -3.24
CA ALA A 651 -39.85 0.45 -3.40
C ALA A 651 -40.24 0.23 -4.87
N ALA A 652 -39.76 1.06 -5.79
CA ALA A 652 -40.07 0.99 -7.22
C ALA A 652 -39.24 -0.06 -8.00
N PHE A 653 -38.18 -0.60 -7.40
CA PHE A 653 -37.26 -1.54 -8.07
C PHE A 653 -37.12 -2.86 -7.31
N PRO A 654 -36.98 -3.99 -8.02
CA PRO A 654 -36.86 -5.32 -7.39
C PRO A 654 -35.47 -5.58 -6.80
N HIS A 655 -34.44 -4.87 -7.24
CA HIS A 655 -33.07 -5.01 -6.73
C HIS A 655 -32.81 -4.04 -5.59
N LYS A 656 -31.84 -4.35 -4.75
CA LYS A 656 -31.43 -3.48 -3.65
C LYS A 656 -30.74 -2.23 -4.18
N ILE A 657 -31.26 -1.06 -3.85
CA ILE A 657 -30.63 0.26 -4.07
C ILE A 657 -30.02 0.70 -2.74
N LEU A 658 -28.71 0.95 -2.73
CA LEU A 658 -27.97 1.35 -1.54
C LEU A 658 -28.32 2.80 -1.17
N ARG A 659 -28.62 3.05 0.09
CA ARG A 659 -28.98 4.37 0.60
C ARG A 659 -27.86 4.96 1.43
N HIS A 660 -27.48 6.22 1.18
CA HIS A 660 -26.44 6.89 1.98
C HIS A 660 -26.59 8.40 2.06
N ILE A 661 -26.26 8.97 3.23
CA ILE A 661 -26.31 10.41 3.46
C ILE A 661 -25.08 10.90 4.25
N ASP A 662 -24.53 10.10 5.16
CA ASP A 662 -23.43 10.47 6.04
C ASP A 662 -22.16 10.83 5.29
N ASN A 663 -21.52 11.91 5.74
CA ASN A 663 -20.15 12.31 5.49
C ASN A 663 -19.25 11.93 6.68
N SER A 664 -17.97 12.35 6.72
CA SER A 664 -17.06 12.02 7.83
C SER A 664 -17.63 12.37 9.21
N ALA A 665 -18.11 13.57 9.39
CA ALA A 665 -18.70 14.00 10.67
C ALA A 665 -20.01 13.26 11.00
N GLY A 666 -20.84 12.95 10.00
CA GLY A 666 -22.07 12.19 10.18
C GLY A 666 -21.84 10.76 10.66
N ILE A 667 -20.72 10.12 10.26
CA ILE A 667 -20.39 8.76 10.70
C ILE A 667 -20.28 8.67 12.22
N GLU A 668 -19.69 9.67 12.87
CA GLU A 668 -19.55 9.73 14.33
C GLU A 668 -20.79 10.28 15.00
N HIS A 669 -21.37 11.35 14.41
CA HIS A 669 -22.44 12.11 15.03
C HIS A 669 -23.81 11.42 14.97
N PHE A 670 -24.08 10.69 13.87
CA PHE A 670 -25.36 10.06 13.60
C PHE A 670 -25.24 8.57 13.30
N PRO A 671 -24.73 7.74 14.24
CA PRO A 671 -24.48 6.31 13.98
C PRO A 671 -25.78 5.55 13.60
N GLU A 672 -26.95 6.06 13.97
CA GLU A 672 -28.25 5.50 13.59
C GLU A 672 -28.66 5.80 12.14
N ARG A 673 -28.00 6.76 11.46
CA ARG A 673 -28.31 7.22 10.09
C ARG A 673 -27.36 6.71 9.02
N GLN A 674 -26.46 5.78 9.36
CA GLN A 674 -25.46 5.23 8.43
C GLN A 674 -26.06 4.51 7.21
N LEU A 675 -27.25 3.93 7.36
CA LEU A 675 -27.98 3.20 6.32
C LEU A 675 -27.10 2.11 5.68
N ASP A 676 -27.06 2.04 4.33
CA ASP A 676 -26.30 1.00 3.62
C ASP A 676 -24.85 1.42 3.32
N MET A 677 -24.54 2.73 3.37
CA MET A 677 -23.21 3.22 2.96
C MET A 677 -22.89 4.58 3.58
N CYS A 678 -21.63 4.83 3.91
CA CYS A 678 -21.13 6.12 4.40
C CYS A 678 -19.99 6.64 3.50
N ARG A 679 -19.78 7.97 3.49
CA ARG A 679 -18.72 8.61 2.69
C ARG A 679 -17.70 9.28 3.60
N LEU A 680 -16.51 8.68 3.65
CA LEU A 680 -15.38 9.19 4.39
C LEU A 680 -14.52 10.12 3.50
N GLY A 681 -14.41 11.36 3.91
CA GLY A 681 -13.64 12.41 3.24
C GLY A 681 -12.46 12.87 4.08
N LEU A 682 -12.54 14.09 4.63
CA LEU A 682 -11.43 14.76 5.29
C LEU A 682 -10.86 14.00 6.49
N GLY A 683 -11.70 13.28 7.23
CA GLY A 683 -11.27 12.44 8.33
C GLY A 683 -10.22 11.40 7.95
N LEU A 684 -10.27 10.87 6.71
CA LEU A 684 -9.27 9.96 6.20
C LEU A 684 -7.87 10.60 6.14
N TYR A 685 -7.81 11.91 5.90
CA TYR A 685 -6.57 12.69 5.74
C TYR A 685 -6.06 13.35 7.02
N GLY A 686 -6.64 13.01 8.15
CA GLY A 686 -6.16 13.44 9.46
C GLY A 686 -6.80 14.72 10.01
N TYR A 687 -8.03 15.02 9.56
CA TYR A 687 -8.78 16.19 10.05
C TYR A 687 -10.21 15.83 10.34
N ASP A 688 -10.60 15.96 11.60
CA ASP A 688 -11.96 15.90 12.04
C ASP A 688 -12.47 17.30 12.42
N SER A 689 -13.69 17.60 12.06
CA SER A 689 -14.32 18.87 12.39
C SER A 689 -14.81 18.95 13.84
N ARG A 690 -14.92 17.82 14.54
CA ARG A 690 -15.44 17.74 15.92
C ARG A 690 -14.32 17.51 16.93
N ASP A 691 -13.50 16.48 16.75
CA ASP A 691 -12.39 16.13 17.65
C ASP A 691 -11.19 15.52 16.90
N ASN A 692 -10.14 16.30 16.78
CA ASN A 692 -8.91 15.85 16.15
C ASN A 692 -8.01 15.01 17.07
N SER A 693 -8.36 14.80 18.34
CA SER A 693 -7.47 14.13 19.31
C SER A 693 -7.23 12.66 19.01
N MET A 694 -8.16 12.00 18.30
CA MET A 694 -8.13 10.57 17.98
C MET A 694 -7.68 10.29 16.53
N ILE A 695 -7.50 11.33 15.72
CA ILE A 695 -7.15 11.21 14.31
C ILE A 695 -5.66 11.48 14.08
N ASN A 696 -5.03 10.68 13.26
CA ASN A 696 -3.61 10.76 12.99
C ASN A 696 -3.32 11.69 11.80
N ASN A 697 -2.34 12.57 11.94
CA ASN A 697 -1.87 13.42 10.86
C ASN A 697 -1.34 12.56 9.70
N VAL A 698 -1.82 12.82 8.48
CA VAL A 698 -1.45 12.05 7.28
C VAL A 698 -0.36 12.76 6.49
N THR A 699 -0.42 14.08 6.39
CA THR A 699 0.45 14.85 5.51
C THR A 699 1.31 15.84 6.28
N THR A 700 2.59 15.95 5.92
CA THR A 700 3.51 16.94 6.46
C THR A 700 4.24 17.64 5.32
N LEU A 701 4.04 18.95 5.19
CA LEU A 701 4.74 19.79 4.21
C LEU A 701 6.02 20.37 4.82
N LYS A 702 7.13 20.02 4.21
CA LYS A 702 8.47 20.40 4.67
C LYS A 702 9.29 21.05 3.57
N THR A 703 10.21 21.93 3.98
CA THR A 703 11.22 22.50 3.11
C THR A 703 12.51 22.70 3.89
N THR A 704 13.51 23.41 3.32
CA THR A 704 14.80 23.69 3.95
C THR A 704 15.15 25.17 3.87
N ILE A 705 16.07 25.63 4.70
CA ILE A 705 16.62 27.00 4.59
C ILE A 705 17.63 27.03 3.44
N LEU A 706 17.40 27.91 2.46
CA LEU A 706 18.33 28.14 1.35
C LEU A 706 19.49 29.03 1.74
N GLN A 707 19.20 30.17 2.38
CA GLN A 707 20.17 31.19 2.73
C GLN A 707 19.67 32.02 3.91
N ILE A 708 20.59 32.51 4.73
CA ILE A 708 20.29 33.39 5.86
C ILE A 708 21.03 34.74 5.65
N HIS A 709 20.28 35.83 5.77
CA HIS A 709 20.80 37.20 5.71
C HIS A 709 20.67 37.92 7.05
N ASP A 710 21.71 38.64 7.46
CA ASP A 710 21.62 39.63 8.53
C ASP A 710 21.14 40.95 7.92
N VAL A 711 19.96 41.40 8.33
CA VAL A 711 19.26 42.56 7.75
C VAL A 711 19.10 43.63 8.84
N PRO A 712 19.66 44.85 8.63
CA PRO A 712 19.48 45.98 9.54
C PRO A 712 18.03 46.42 9.71
N ALA A 713 17.70 47.03 10.87
CA ALA A 713 16.35 47.45 11.21
C ALA A 713 15.75 48.53 10.29
N ASP A 714 16.59 49.30 9.61
CA ASP A 714 16.19 50.36 8.67
C ASP A 714 15.99 49.85 7.24
N GLU A 715 16.27 48.57 6.97
CA GLU A 715 16.02 47.93 5.73
C GLU A 715 14.67 47.18 5.69
N THR A 716 14.29 46.71 4.52
CA THR A 716 13.01 46.02 4.28
C THR A 716 13.20 44.73 3.49
N VAL A 717 12.32 43.76 3.73
CA VAL A 717 12.36 42.41 3.12
C VAL A 717 11.26 42.26 2.06
N GLY A 718 11.60 41.73 0.89
CA GLY A 718 10.70 41.27 -0.15
C GLY A 718 10.06 42.38 -0.99
N TYR A 719 9.17 41.96 -1.88
CA TYR A 719 8.47 42.83 -2.86
C TYR A 719 7.69 43.97 -2.22
N SER A 720 7.70 45.12 -2.89
CA SER A 720 7.04 46.36 -2.45
C SER A 720 7.50 46.84 -1.08
N ARG A 721 8.65 46.38 -0.64
CA ARG A 721 9.23 46.73 0.66
C ARG A 721 8.25 46.53 1.84
N ARG A 722 7.44 45.50 1.78
CA ARG A 722 6.38 45.22 2.77
C ARG A 722 6.91 44.63 4.08
N GLY A 723 8.01 43.88 4.06
CA GLY A 723 8.62 43.29 5.24
C GLY A 723 9.42 44.35 6.03
N LYS A 724 8.72 45.08 6.88
CA LYS A 724 9.35 46.06 7.78
C LYS A 724 9.93 45.35 8.99
N LEU A 725 11.14 45.74 9.38
CA LEU A 725 11.82 45.21 10.54
C LEU A 725 11.78 46.24 11.69
N THR A 726 11.70 45.76 12.91
CA THR A 726 11.72 46.59 14.12
C THR A 726 13.06 46.52 14.87
N ARG A 727 13.93 45.61 14.45
CA ARG A 727 15.28 45.36 14.98
C ARG A 727 16.15 44.76 13.89
N ASN A 728 17.47 44.73 14.09
CA ASN A 728 18.37 43.95 13.27
C ASN A 728 17.93 42.49 13.34
N SER A 729 17.71 41.89 12.20
CA SER A 729 17.06 40.56 12.09
C SER A 729 17.85 39.63 11.22
N ARG A 730 17.79 38.33 11.55
CA ARG A 730 18.23 37.22 10.67
C ARG A 730 17.04 36.74 9.87
N ILE A 731 17.11 36.91 8.56
CA ILE A 731 16.01 36.54 7.63
C ILE A 731 16.49 35.36 6.80
N ALA A 732 15.76 34.25 6.88
CA ALA A 732 16.00 33.05 6.08
C ALA A 732 15.10 33.01 4.87
N ALA A 733 15.66 32.65 3.72
CA ALA A 733 14.92 32.33 2.49
C ALA A 733 14.64 30.81 2.43
N ILE A 734 13.42 30.44 2.11
CA ILE A 734 12.98 29.04 1.97
C ILE A 734 12.35 28.81 0.60
N PRO A 735 12.63 27.65 -0.10
CA PRO A 735 12.20 27.40 -1.49
C PRO A 735 10.76 26.89 -1.57
N ILE A 736 9.83 27.67 -1.05
CA ILE A 736 8.39 27.45 -1.19
C ILE A 736 7.69 28.79 -1.37
N GLY A 737 6.80 28.85 -2.36
CA GLY A 737 6.03 30.05 -2.64
C GLY A 737 4.57 29.72 -3.01
N TYR A 738 3.85 30.74 -3.52
CA TYR A 738 2.43 30.54 -3.83
C TYR A 738 2.23 29.60 -5.04
N ALA A 739 3.20 29.41 -5.91
CA ALA A 739 3.16 28.42 -6.99
C ALA A 739 3.26 26.97 -6.49
N ASP A 740 3.75 26.77 -5.26
CA ASP A 740 3.83 25.48 -4.59
C ASP A 740 2.58 25.20 -3.72
N GLY A 741 1.76 26.23 -3.49
CA GLY A 741 0.56 26.17 -2.65
C GLY A 741 0.67 26.92 -1.31
N LEU A 742 1.79 27.59 -1.02
CA LEU A 742 1.90 28.45 0.16
C LEU A 742 1.12 29.75 -0.05
N ASN A 743 -0.04 29.87 0.56
CA ASN A 743 -0.93 30.98 0.32
C ASN A 743 -0.27 32.34 0.65
N ARG A 744 -0.40 33.30 -0.29
CA ARG A 744 0.25 34.61 -0.19
C ARG A 744 -0.23 35.44 1.02
N HIS A 745 -1.45 35.19 1.53
CA HIS A 745 -1.99 35.89 2.71
C HIS A 745 -1.28 35.50 4.02
N LEU A 746 -0.53 34.40 4.04
CA LEU A 746 0.33 34.05 5.18
C LEU A 746 1.52 34.99 5.36
N GLY A 747 1.89 35.77 4.32
CA GLY A 747 2.96 36.76 4.39
C GLY A 747 2.66 37.90 5.36
N ASN A 748 3.65 38.81 5.55
CA ASN A 748 3.56 40.00 6.41
C ASN A 748 3.16 39.67 7.85
N ARG A 749 3.72 38.59 8.43
CA ARG A 749 3.52 38.10 9.81
C ARG A 749 2.09 37.60 10.13
N HIS A 750 1.25 37.30 9.11
CA HIS A 750 -0.05 36.67 9.35
C HIS A 750 0.06 35.17 9.63
N GLY A 751 1.05 34.51 9.05
CA GLY A 751 1.34 33.11 9.29
C GLY A 751 2.77 32.86 9.72
N PHE A 752 3.06 31.61 10.08
CA PHE A 752 4.40 31.19 10.49
C PHE A 752 4.62 29.70 10.09
N CYS A 753 5.88 29.30 10.13
CA CYS A 753 6.32 27.90 10.02
C CYS A 753 7.18 27.55 11.25
N LEU A 754 7.64 26.30 11.34
CA LEU A 754 8.54 25.87 12.40
C LEU A 754 9.95 25.62 11.84
N VAL A 755 10.95 26.15 12.52
CA VAL A 755 12.38 25.87 12.30
C VAL A 755 12.93 25.31 13.60
N ASN A 756 13.44 24.07 13.59
CA ASN A 756 13.92 23.39 14.79
C ASN A 756 12.89 23.42 15.95
N GLY A 757 11.58 23.23 15.63
CA GLY A 757 10.47 23.25 16.57
C GLY A 757 10.07 24.63 17.08
N LYS A 758 10.69 25.72 16.58
CA LYS A 758 10.41 27.11 17.00
C LYS A 758 9.68 27.87 15.90
N LYS A 759 8.76 28.74 16.32
CA LYS A 759 7.96 29.58 15.44
C LYS A 759 8.81 30.59 14.69
N ALA A 760 8.76 30.58 13.35
CA ALA A 760 9.37 31.55 12.45
C ALA A 760 8.27 32.22 11.60
N GLU A 761 8.04 33.51 11.75
CA GLU A 761 7.00 34.26 11.03
C GLU A 761 7.42 34.59 9.61
N TYR A 762 6.48 34.54 8.65
CA TYR A 762 6.73 35.00 7.29
C TYR A 762 6.89 36.51 7.23
N VAL A 763 8.00 36.99 6.67
CA VAL A 763 8.33 38.44 6.57
C VAL A 763 8.20 38.93 5.15
N GLY A 764 7.46 40.00 4.94
CA GLY A 764 7.13 40.54 3.63
C GLY A 764 6.16 39.68 2.84
N ASN A 765 6.03 39.99 1.56
CA ASN A 765 5.14 39.21 0.67
C ASN A 765 5.78 37.86 0.32
N ILE A 766 5.03 36.80 0.39
CA ILE A 766 5.42 35.49 -0.17
C ILE A 766 5.57 35.64 -1.69
N CYS A 767 6.70 35.18 -2.25
CA CYS A 767 7.00 35.22 -3.66
C CYS A 767 6.42 33.99 -4.39
N MET A 768 6.65 33.90 -5.70
CA MET A 768 6.15 32.76 -6.50
C MET A 768 6.77 31.43 -6.05
N ASP A 769 8.09 31.42 -5.83
CA ASP A 769 8.87 30.22 -5.58
C ASP A 769 9.65 30.24 -4.24
N VAL A 770 9.63 31.36 -3.53
CA VAL A 770 10.42 31.58 -2.31
C VAL A 770 9.61 32.36 -1.29
N ALA A 771 9.77 32.05 -0.02
CA ALA A 771 9.29 32.86 1.10
C ALA A 771 10.43 33.23 2.04
N MET A 772 10.29 34.33 2.75
CA MET A 772 11.23 34.80 3.76
C MET A 772 10.63 34.66 5.14
N ILE A 773 11.42 34.17 6.09
CA ILE A 773 11.02 33.93 7.48
C ILE A 773 11.99 34.57 8.46
N ASP A 774 11.49 35.06 9.60
CA ASP A 774 12.28 35.65 10.66
C ASP A 774 12.86 34.54 11.56
N VAL A 775 14.16 34.34 11.53
CA VAL A 775 14.88 33.36 12.35
C VAL A 775 15.82 34.02 13.36
N THR A 776 15.61 35.29 13.70
CA THR A 776 16.48 36.10 14.55
C THR A 776 16.78 35.43 15.90
N ASP A 777 15.78 34.83 16.53
CA ASP A 777 15.87 34.17 17.84
C ASP A 777 15.96 32.64 17.75
N ILE A 778 16.25 32.12 16.54
CA ILE A 778 16.32 30.69 16.31
C ILE A 778 17.76 30.31 15.97
N ASP A 779 18.29 29.34 16.71
CA ASP A 779 19.56 28.72 16.37
C ASP A 779 19.35 27.77 15.20
N CYS A 780 19.77 28.19 14.00
CA CYS A 780 19.60 27.45 12.75
C CYS A 780 20.68 27.86 11.73
N ALA A 781 20.86 26.98 10.75
CA ALA A 781 21.79 27.11 9.64
C ALA A 781 21.12 26.85 8.28
N GLU A 782 21.82 27.23 7.21
CA GLU A 782 21.42 26.85 5.84
C GLU A 782 21.37 25.33 5.71
N GLY A 783 20.29 24.81 5.09
CA GLY A 783 20.01 23.39 5.00
C GLY A 783 19.12 22.83 6.12
N ASP A 784 18.88 23.57 7.20
CA ASP A 784 17.99 23.14 8.28
C ASP A 784 16.56 22.99 7.79
N GLN A 785 15.85 22.02 8.38
CA GLN A 785 14.47 21.69 8.00
C GLN A 785 13.49 22.76 8.52
N VAL A 786 12.53 23.06 7.67
CA VAL A 786 11.41 23.95 7.96
C VAL A 786 10.09 23.16 7.79
N VAL A 787 9.25 23.13 8.80
CA VAL A 787 7.92 22.52 8.76
C VAL A 787 6.89 23.61 8.48
N ILE A 788 6.20 23.48 7.36
CA ILE A 788 5.13 24.40 6.95
C ILE A 788 3.81 24.04 7.61
N PHE A 789 3.44 22.76 7.59
CA PHE A 789 2.39 22.14 8.40
C PHE A 789 2.65 20.64 8.58
N GLY A 790 2.05 20.03 9.59
CA GLY A 790 2.18 18.61 9.91
C GLY A 790 1.70 18.34 11.33
N GLU A 791 2.26 17.32 11.97
CA GLU A 791 1.85 16.92 13.33
C GLU A 791 2.13 18.02 14.36
N GLU A 792 3.32 18.65 14.32
CA GLU A 792 3.72 19.73 15.26
C GLU A 792 3.08 21.09 14.93
N LEU A 793 2.63 21.30 13.71
CA LEU A 793 1.96 22.51 13.23
C LEU A 793 0.74 22.11 12.39
N PRO A 794 -0.41 21.91 13.01
CA PRO A 794 -1.62 21.49 12.30
C PRO A 794 -1.98 22.43 11.15
N VAL A 795 -2.48 21.89 10.04
CA VAL A 795 -2.90 22.68 8.87
C VAL A 795 -4.01 23.68 9.22
N THR A 796 -4.79 23.41 10.27
CA THR A 796 -5.79 24.32 10.79
C THR A 796 -5.21 25.67 11.20
N THR A 797 -3.97 25.69 11.73
CA THR A 797 -3.27 26.93 12.04
C THR A 797 -3.06 27.80 10.79
N LEU A 798 -2.77 27.20 9.64
CA LEU A 798 -2.63 27.93 8.39
C LEU A 798 -3.98 28.39 7.84
N SER A 799 -4.97 27.51 7.84
CA SER A 799 -6.32 27.86 7.36
C SER A 799 -6.96 28.96 8.18
N ASP A 800 -6.84 28.92 9.49
CA ASP A 800 -7.36 29.95 10.39
C ASP A 800 -6.68 31.31 10.16
N ALA A 801 -5.35 31.30 9.92
CA ALA A 801 -4.59 32.53 9.68
C ALA A 801 -5.00 33.28 8.40
N ILE A 802 -5.66 32.62 7.46
CA ILE A 802 -6.10 33.18 6.17
C ILE A 802 -7.62 33.11 5.97
N ASP A 803 -8.38 32.82 7.03
CA ASP A 803 -9.84 32.74 7.03
C ASP A 803 -10.40 31.75 5.98
N THR A 804 -9.85 30.53 6.00
CA THR A 804 -10.29 29.45 5.12
C THR A 804 -10.37 28.11 5.86
N ILE A 805 -10.54 27.02 5.12
CA ILE A 805 -10.68 25.66 5.64
C ILE A 805 -9.50 24.76 5.25
N PRO A 806 -9.19 23.72 6.04
CA PRO A 806 -8.10 22.78 5.75
C PRO A 806 -8.14 22.18 4.34
N TYR A 807 -9.33 21.94 3.78
CA TYR A 807 -9.52 21.46 2.42
C TYR A 807 -8.80 22.31 1.37
N GLU A 808 -8.93 23.65 1.47
CA GLU A 808 -8.34 24.56 0.49
C GLU A 808 -6.82 24.56 0.61
N VAL A 809 -6.29 24.52 1.82
CA VAL A 809 -4.83 24.46 2.04
C VAL A 809 -4.25 23.18 1.47
N LEU A 810 -4.85 22.02 1.77
CA LEU A 810 -4.35 20.72 1.30
C LEU A 810 -4.46 20.57 -0.23
N THR A 811 -5.62 20.87 -0.82
CA THR A 811 -5.83 20.77 -2.27
C THR A 811 -5.07 21.82 -3.06
N GLY A 812 -4.64 22.90 -2.41
CA GLY A 812 -3.81 23.96 -2.99
C GLY A 812 -2.35 23.55 -3.21
N ILE A 813 -1.88 22.44 -2.61
CA ILE A 813 -0.50 21.98 -2.79
C ILE A 813 -0.30 21.51 -4.23
N SER A 814 0.54 22.24 -4.95
CA SER A 814 0.82 22.02 -6.37
C SER A 814 1.45 20.66 -6.63
N ASN A 815 1.20 20.10 -7.82
CA ASN A 815 1.83 18.85 -8.28
C ASN A 815 3.35 18.96 -8.48
N ARG A 816 3.92 20.17 -8.50
CA ARG A 816 5.38 20.37 -8.52
C ARG A 816 6.04 20.05 -7.16
N VAL A 817 5.29 20.07 -6.05
CA VAL A 817 5.77 19.60 -4.75
C VAL A 817 5.77 18.06 -4.77
N LYS A 818 6.93 17.46 -4.57
CA LYS A 818 7.07 15.99 -4.60
C LYS A 818 6.35 15.35 -3.41
N ARG A 819 5.50 14.35 -3.67
CA ARG A 819 4.92 13.48 -2.63
C ARG A 819 5.91 12.38 -2.30
N VAL A 820 6.11 12.15 -1.01
CA VAL A 820 6.98 11.09 -0.48
C VAL A 820 6.13 10.22 0.43
N TYR A 821 5.87 8.99 0.00
CA TYR A 821 5.03 8.06 0.75
C TYR A 821 5.87 7.18 1.65
N TYR A 822 5.39 6.96 2.88
CA TYR A 822 6.01 6.03 3.80
C TYR A 822 4.96 5.28 4.63
N GLN A 823 5.38 4.15 5.20
CA GLN A 823 4.57 3.32 6.09
C GLN A 823 5.40 2.98 7.32
N ASP A 824 4.87 3.27 8.50
CA ASP A 824 5.50 2.94 9.79
C ASP A 824 5.43 1.43 10.09
#